data_c88f0b0b7396228cd9285f1f138849f7
#
_entry.id   c88f0b0b7396228cd9285f1f138849f7
#
_cell.length_a   1.000
_cell.length_b   1.000
_cell.length_c   1.000
_cell.angle_alpha   90.00
_cell.angle_beta   90.00
_cell.angle_gamma   90.00
#
_symmetry.space_group_name_H-M   'P 1'
#
loop_
_entity.id
_entity.type
_entity.pdbx_description
1 polymer ?
#
loop_
_entity_poly.entity_id
_entity_poly.type
_entity_poly.pdbx_seq_one_letter_code
_entity_poly.pdbx_strand_id
1 'polypeptide(L)'
;MEQENILGKEKIGKLILKFSIPCIVSMLVNSLYNIVDQIFIGQGVGTLGNGATNVVFPLVMIGLAFSLMFGDGASAYLSLKLGEKKKKEAEKGIGNGILLSAIVSIIFCAITLIFLPQLLTLFGCTDKLRDLAMTYGRIIAIGFPFSMIGTTLNSIIRADGNPKYAMTSMVTGAILNTILDPIFIFVFHKGVAGAAIATVISQVLTFILNVAYIKKFKSIQLSKESFKLKAEVCKKVSMLGVSSFITQMSIVCVMAAENNLLGKYGAQSDYGAETPITVLGIVMKINQILNSIIIGIAAGSQPIIGYNYGAKKYDRVKKTLKIVLGSSLVISTIAFILFQTIPDKLILIFGNGDAKYMEFACLAFRTYLLLCICNGVQIPSGIFFQAIGKSTKSAILSLSRQIVILIPAMIILSGIYGIMGVLSAGPVADGLAFVLAVILLIKETRNMKADGVETEKAERKEVPETVVANNGIVITIAREYGSGGRYIGKLVAEKLGIKLYDKNIIEKMSEETGLSKEYIKDNEQKRTVFDSFNNGYYAGLNNSDELFIQESNLIKDLADKESCVIVGRCADFILKDKKNVLKIFVSSSMENKIKRTTEFYHMDKEKAEKEIARINKLRSNHYEYYTERGWETPSNYDICVNSDSIGINNVVDLICSIVEKSKELVIK
;
A
#
# COMPACT_ATOMS: atom_id res chain seq x y z
N MET A 1 26.36 15.59 -9.64
CA MET A 1 26.18 14.66 -8.48
C MET A 1 24.84 14.99 -7.83
N GLU A 2 23.79 14.20 -8.08
CA GLU A 2 22.52 14.34 -7.35
C GLU A 2 22.75 14.10 -5.87
N GLN A 3 22.42 15.06 -5.03
CA GLN A 3 22.49 14.90 -3.58
C GLN A 3 21.55 13.77 -3.17
N GLU A 4 22.11 12.65 -2.75
CA GLU A 4 21.36 11.52 -2.21
C GLU A 4 20.52 11.97 -1.00
N ASN A 5 19.23 11.62 -1.01
CA ASN A 5 18.29 12.03 0.03
C ASN A 5 18.78 11.58 1.42
N ILE A 6 18.59 12.43 2.43
CA ILE A 6 18.95 12.19 3.85
C ILE A 6 18.48 10.80 4.33
N LEU A 7 17.31 10.31 3.85
CA LEU A 7 16.73 9.02 4.21
C LEU A 7 17.64 7.82 3.85
N GLY A 8 18.49 7.97 2.84
CA GLY A 8 19.42 6.93 2.39
C GLY A 8 20.80 6.97 3.03
N LYS A 9 21.19 8.08 3.71
CA LYS A 9 22.57 8.30 4.24
C LYS A 9 22.66 8.36 5.74
N GLU A 10 21.76 9.08 6.42
CA GLU A 10 21.87 9.35 7.85
C GLU A 10 21.71 8.07 8.70
N LYS A 11 22.29 8.05 9.92
CA LYS A 11 22.16 6.92 10.86
C LYS A 11 20.69 6.64 11.17
N ILE A 12 20.27 5.38 11.05
CA ILE A 12 18.87 4.96 11.15
C ILE A 12 18.23 5.38 12.49
N GLY A 13 18.92 5.18 13.62
CA GLY A 13 18.41 5.58 14.93
C GLY A 13 18.10 7.08 15.01
N LYS A 14 18.97 7.94 14.44
CA LYS A 14 18.75 9.40 14.40
C LYS A 14 17.57 9.77 13.49
N LEU A 15 17.42 9.05 12.35
CA LEU A 15 16.27 9.25 11.46
C LEU A 15 14.96 8.87 12.15
N ILE A 16 14.91 7.70 12.82
CA ILE A 16 13.71 7.25 13.53
C ILE A 16 13.32 8.29 14.59
N LEU A 17 14.23 8.75 15.44
CA LEU A 17 13.93 9.77 16.43
C LEU A 17 13.42 11.06 15.79
N LYS A 18 14.07 11.53 14.71
CA LYS A 18 13.72 12.75 14.00
C LYS A 18 12.32 12.71 13.38
N PHE A 19 11.89 11.54 12.92
CA PHE A 19 10.59 11.36 12.26
C PHE A 19 9.51 10.87 13.23
N SER A 20 9.82 9.93 14.12
CA SER A 20 8.82 9.30 15.00
C SER A 20 8.40 10.23 16.14
N ILE A 21 9.31 10.99 16.77
CA ILE A 21 8.92 11.89 17.87
C ILE A 21 7.84 12.90 17.44
N PRO A 22 7.99 13.66 16.32
CA PRO A 22 6.92 14.52 15.86
C PRO A 22 5.62 13.80 15.54
N CYS A 23 5.70 12.57 14.99
CA CYS A 23 4.51 11.77 14.71
C CYS A 23 3.80 11.32 15.98
N ILE A 24 4.56 10.88 17.01
CA ILE A 24 4.01 10.50 18.33
C ILE A 24 3.29 11.69 18.95
N VAL A 25 3.94 12.87 18.99
CA VAL A 25 3.34 14.08 19.54
C VAL A 25 2.05 14.43 18.79
N SER A 26 2.05 14.38 17.45
CA SER A 26 0.85 14.66 16.66
C SER A 26 -0.29 13.70 17.00
N MET A 27 -0.01 12.39 17.09
CA MET A 27 -1.04 11.37 17.37
C MET A 27 -1.57 11.49 18.82
N LEU A 28 -0.69 11.74 19.78
CA LEU A 28 -1.08 11.97 21.18
C LEU A 28 -1.95 13.21 21.33
N VAL A 29 -1.53 14.33 20.76
CA VAL A 29 -2.30 15.59 20.80
C VAL A 29 -3.65 15.39 20.14
N ASN A 30 -3.72 14.68 19.01
CA ASN A 30 -4.99 14.36 18.35
C ASN A 30 -5.92 13.50 19.23
N SER A 31 -5.38 12.52 19.97
CA SER A 31 -6.19 11.71 20.88
C SER A 31 -6.66 12.50 22.11
N LEU A 32 -5.79 13.35 22.65
CA LEU A 32 -6.09 14.16 23.84
C LEU A 32 -7.12 15.24 23.56
N TYR A 33 -7.00 15.96 22.43
CA TYR A 33 -7.96 17.03 22.13
C TYR A 33 -9.38 16.46 21.94
N ASN A 34 -9.54 15.29 21.33
CA ASN A 34 -10.84 14.63 21.19
C ASN A 34 -11.49 14.33 22.57
N ILE A 35 -10.67 13.97 23.57
CA ILE A 35 -11.16 13.73 24.93
C ILE A 35 -11.57 15.06 25.59
N VAL A 36 -10.77 16.10 25.41
CA VAL A 36 -11.02 17.43 25.97
C VAL A 36 -12.30 18.04 25.38
N ASP A 37 -12.49 17.95 24.05
CA ASP A 37 -13.70 18.40 23.36
C ASP A 37 -14.97 17.74 23.95
N GLN A 38 -14.94 16.40 24.13
CA GLN A 38 -16.04 15.68 24.75
C GLN A 38 -16.31 16.11 26.21
N ILE A 39 -15.27 16.46 26.97
CA ILE A 39 -15.44 16.97 28.32
C ILE A 39 -16.17 18.34 28.30
N PHE A 40 -15.76 19.27 27.44
CA PHE A 40 -16.42 20.59 27.32
C PHE A 40 -17.87 20.46 26.84
N ILE A 41 -18.16 19.60 25.88
CA ILE A 41 -19.52 19.32 25.43
C ILE A 41 -20.37 18.73 26.57
N GLY A 42 -19.80 17.76 27.30
CA GLY A 42 -20.49 17.14 28.45
C GLY A 42 -20.81 18.14 29.57
N GLN A 43 -19.91 19.07 29.85
CA GLN A 43 -20.11 20.11 30.87
C GLN A 43 -21.06 21.23 30.41
N GLY A 44 -21.00 21.61 29.12
CA GLY A 44 -21.75 22.73 28.59
C GLY A 44 -23.15 22.41 28.06
N VAL A 45 -23.33 21.16 27.56
CA VAL A 45 -24.59 20.72 26.93
C VAL A 45 -25.20 19.51 27.65
N GLY A 46 -24.41 18.82 28.45
CA GLY A 46 -24.83 17.63 29.18
C GLY A 46 -24.76 16.35 28.36
N THR A 47 -25.37 15.28 28.86
CA THR A 47 -25.33 13.95 28.27
C THR A 47 -25.93 13.87 26.87
N LEU A 48 -26.96 14.68 26.57
CA LEU A 48 -27.56 14.75 25.24
C LEU A 48 -26.60 15.32 24.18
N GLY A 49 -25.74 16.28 24.57
CA GLY A 49 -24.68 16.81 23.69
C GLY A 49 -23.67 15.75 23.31
N ASN A 50 -23.17 15.00 24.29
CA ASN A 50 -22.27 13.87 24.02
C ASN A 50 -22.97 12.76 23.20
N GLY A 51 -24.24 12.49 23.45
CA GLY A 51 -25.01 11.55 22.63
C GLY A 51 -25.11 11.98 21.16
N ALA A 52 -25.36 13.26 20.91
CA ALA A 52 -25.42 13.81 19.55
C ALA A 52 -24.09 13.71 18.80
N THR A 53 -22.97 14.02 19.46
CA THR A 53 -21.62 13.87 18.84
C THR A 53 -21.28 12.41 18.54
N ASN A 54 -21.65 11.48 19.43
CA ASN A 54 -21.41 10.05 19.24
C ASN A 54 -22.16 9.48 18.03
N VAL A 55 -23.40 9.95 17.74
CA VAL A 55 -24.15 9.53 16.57
C VAL A 55 -23.54 10.06 15.26
N VAL A 56 -22.88 11.23 15.28
CA VAL A 56 -22.19 11.80 14.11
C VAL A 56 -20.78 11.21 13.94
N PHE A 57 -20.18 10.65 14.98
CA PHE A 57 -18.81 10.12 14.98
C PHE A 57 -18.50 9.12 13.86
N PRO A 58 -19.38 8.16 13.50
CA PRO A 58 -19.14 7.27 12.36
C PRO A 58 -18.89 8.01 11.03
N LEU A 59 -19.60 9.13 10.80
CA LEU A 59 -19.38 9.95 9.60
C LEU A 59 -17.97 10.57 9.58
N VAL A 60 -17.51 11.05 10.73
CA VAL A 60 -16.14 11.59 10.88
C VAL A 60 -15.11 10.50 10.61
N MET A 61 -15.34 9.26 11.10
CA MET A 61 -14.45 8.11 10.88
C MET A 61 -14.40 7.69 9.41
N ILE A 62 -15.52 7.72 8.68
CA ILE A 62 -15.55 7.46 7.24
C ILE A 62 -14.75 8.52 6.47
N GLY A 63 -14.92 9.80 6.80
CA GLY A 63 -14.11 10.88 6.23
C GLY A 63 -12.61 10.69 6.49
N LEU A 64 -12.25 10.31 7.71
CA LEU A 64 -10.87 9.99 8.08
C LEU A 64 -10.32 8.78 7.29
N ALA A 65 -11.14 7.74 7.07
CA ALA A 65 -10.76 6.56 6.30
C ALA A 65 -10.35 6.93 4.86
N PHE A 66 -11.14 7.76 4.18
CA PHE A 66 -10.79 8.26 2.85
C PHE A 66 -9.55 9.15 2.87
N SER A 67 -9.41 10.01 3.88
CA SER A 67 -8.24 10.89 4.03
C SER A 67 -6.94 10.10 4.13
N LEU A 68 -6.94 9.06 4.97
CA LEU A 68 -5.79 8.18 5.15
C LEU A 68 -5.55 7.28 3.93
N MET A 69 -6.60 6.85 3.23
CA MET A 69 -6.46 6.11 1.97
C MET A 69 -5.62 6.89 0.96
N PHE A 70 -5.94 8.15 0.73
CA PHE A 70 -5.20 8.98 -0.22
C PHE A 70 -3.90 9.52 0.36
N GLY A 71 -3.88 9.90 1.64
CA GLY A 71 -2.71 10.46 2.31
C GLY A 71 -1.57 9.45 2.49
N ASP A 72 -1.86 8.33 3.12
CA ASP A 72 -0.85 7.28 3.35
C ASP A 72 -0.47 6.56 2.05
N GLY A 73 -1.44 6.40 1.12
CA GLY A 73 -1.18 5.84 -0.20
C GLY A 73 -0.23 6.71 -1.01
N ALA A 74 -0.47 8.02 -1.07
CA ALA A 74 0.41 8.98 -1.75
C ALA A 74 1.79 9.07 -1.07
N SER A 75 1.83 9.01 0.27
CA SER A 75 3.08 9.01 1.05
C SER A 75 3.95 7.78 0.78
N ALA A 76 3.33 6.60 0.73
CA ALA A 76 4.02 5.35 0.39
C ALA A 76 4.53 5.40 -1.05
N TYR A 77 3.69 5.85 -2.00
CA TYR A 77 4.07 6.00 -3.41
C TYR A 77 5.23 6.99 -3.59
N LEU A 78 5.17 8.15 -2.94
CA LEU A 78 6.25 9.15 -2.94
C LEU A 78 7.57 8.53 -2.48
N SER A 79 7.56 7.89 -1.32
CA SER A 79 8.77 7.35 -0.70
C SER A 79 9.41 6.25 -1.57
N LEU A 80 8.61 5.34 -2.12
CA LEU A 80 9.06 4.30 -3.03
C LEU A 80 9.66 4.89 -4.31
N LYS A 81 8.94 5.82 -4.97
CA LYS A 81 9.40 6.43 -6.24
C LYS A 81 10.64 7.32 -6.09
N LEU A 82 10.77 7.98 -4.94
CA LEU A 82 12.02 8.70 -4.62
C LEU A 82 13.20 7.74 -4.42
N GLY A 83 12.97 6.58 -3.80
CA GLY A 83 13.98 5.53 -3.67
C GLY A 83 14.40 4.96 -5.03
N GLU A 84 13.44 4.78 -5.95
CA GLU A 84 13.67 4.35 -7.35
C GLU A 84 14.30 5.46 -8.23
N LYS A 85 14.55 6.66 -7.69
CA LYS A 85 15.01 7.87 -8.43
C LYS A 85 14.04 8.36 -9.51
N LYS A 86 12.77 8.00 -9.45
CA LYS A 86 11.70 8.37 -10.39
C LYS A 86 10.91 9.60 -9.90
N LYS A 87 11.59 10.74 -9.80
CA LYS A 87 11.04 11.97 -9.24
C LYS A 87 9.75 12.45 -9.92
N LYS A 88 9.67 12.41 -11.26
CA LYS A 88 8.47 12.82 -12.02
C LYS A 88 7.24 11.94 -11.73
N GLU A 89 7.44 10.65 -11.49
CA GLU A 89 6.34 9.76 -11.09
C GLU A 89 5.88 10.08 -9.66
N ALA A 90 6.81 10.34 -8.75
CA ALA A 90 6.51 10.77 -7.39
C ALA A 90 5.66 12.06 -7.37
N GLU A 91 6.00 13.07 -8.18
CA GLU A 91 5.25 14.32 -8.34
C GLU A 91 3.81 14.08 -8.80
N LYS A 92 3.61 13.20 -9.81
CA LYS A 92 2.28 12.81 -10.30
C LYS A 92 1.48 12.07 -9.22
N GLY A 93 2.13 11.19 -8.45
CA GLY A 93 1.47 10.47 -7.36
C GLY A 93 0.91 11.40 -6.30
N ILE A 94 1.67 12.40 -5.90
CA ILE A 94 1.24 13.41 -4.91
C ILE A 94 0.12 14.29 -5.46
N GLY A 95 0.27 14.84 -6.68
CA GLY A 95 -0.76 15.66 -7.30
C GLY A 95 -2.10 14.93 -7.44
N ASN A 96 -2.07 13.67 -7.90
CA ASN A 96 -3.26 12.82 -8.02
C ASN A 96 -3.86 12.46 -6.64
N GLY A 97 -3.04 12.18 -5.63
CA GLY A 97 -3.50 11.91 -4.27
C GLY A 97 -4.25 13.08 -3.64
N ILE A 98 -3.70 14.30 -3.78
CA ILE A 98 -4.35 15.53 -3.31
C ILE A 98 -5.66 15.76 -4.06
N LEU A 99 -5.67 15.58 -5.38
CA LEU A 99 -6.87 15.82 -6.20
C LEU A 99 -7.98 14.80 -5.92
N LEU A 100 -7.63 13.52 -5.75
CA LEU A 100 -8.57 12.48 -5.33
C LEU A 100 -9.20 12.81 -3.95
N SER A 101 -8.37 13.22 -2.99
CA SER A 101 -8.86 13.64 -1.67
C SER A 101 -9.82 14.83 -1.79
N ALA A 102 -9.51 15.82 -2.62
CA ALA A 102 -10.37 16.98 -2.84
C ALA A 102 -11.72 16.59 -3.48
N ILE A 103 -11.69 15.79 -4.54
CA ILE A 103 -12.91 15.34 -5.22
C ILE A 103 -13.79 14.53 -4.28
N VAL A 104 -13.20 13.52 -3.63
CA VAL A 104 -13.96 12.63 -2.73
C VAL A 104 -14.48 13.38 -1.51
N SER A 105 -13.74 14.34 -0.97
CA SER A 105 -14.19 15.12 0.18
C SER A 105 -15.39 16.03 -0.16
N ILE A 106 -15.42 16.62 -1.35
CA ILE A 106 -16.56 17.43 -1.82
C ILE A 106 -17.80 16.53 -2.03
N ILE A 107 -17.61 15.38 -2.69
CA ILE A 107 -18.69 14.40 -2.90
C ILE A 107 -19.21 13.89 -1.55
N PHE A 108 -18.31 13.56 -0.63
CA PHE A 108 -18.70 13.06 0.70
C PHE A 108 -19.43 14.14 1.52
N CYS A 109 -18.98 15.39 1.47
CA CYS A 109 -19.70 16.53 2.05
C CYS A 109 -21.11 16.65 1.48
N ALA A 110 -21.27 16.64 0.16
CA ALA A 110 -22.58 16.76 -0.50
C ALA A 110 -23.51 15.60 -0.13
N ILE A 111 -23.02 14.35 -0.20
CA ILE A 111 -23.79 13.16 0.20
C ILE A 111 -24.22 13.26 1.67
N THR A 112 -23.30 13.65 2.55
CA THR A 112 -23.60 13.78 3.97
C THR A 112 -24.67 14.86 4.22
N LEU A 113 -24.58 16.02 3.60
CA LEU A 113 -25.58 17.09 3.76
C LEU A 113 -26.96 16.71 3.23
N ILE A 114 -27.03 16.02 2.09
CA ILE A 114 -28.29 15.59 1.47
C ILE A 114 -28.97 14.49 2.28
N PHE A 115 -28.19 13.48 2.70
CA PHE A 115 -28.71 12.29 3.36
C PHE A 115 -28.52 12.28 4.89
N LEU A 116 -28.18 13.44 5.50
CA LEU A 116 -27.88 13.51 6.94
C LEU A 116 -28.99 12.92 7.82
N PRO A 117 -30.29 13.21 7.61
CA PRO A 117 -31.35 12.64 8.44
C PRO A 117 -31.37 11.11 8.39
N GLN A 118 -31.18 10.52 7.21
CA GLN A 118 -31.18 9.07 7.00
C GLN A 118 -29.94 8.43 7.61
N LEU A 119 -28.79 9.06 7.44
CA LEU A 119 -27.51 8.60 8.02
C LEU A 119 -27.54 8.61 9.54
N LEU A 120 -28.07 9.65 10.15
CA LEU A 120 -28.21 9.71 11.61
C LEU A 120 -29.15 8.62 12.13
N THR A 121 -30.26 8.35 11.42
CA THR A 121 -31.16 7.25 11.78
C THR A 121 -30.46 5.89 11.67
N LEU A 122 -29.66 5.69 10.62
CA LEU A 122 -28.86 4.48 10.43
C LEU A 122 -27.86 4.26 11.59
N PHE A 123 -27.29 5.36 12.12
CA PHE A 123 -26.35 5.30 13.24
C PHE A 123 -27.01 5.35 14.63
N GLY A 124 -28.33 5.14 14.69
CA GLY A 124 -29.06 4.98 15.96
C GLY A 124 -29.46 6.29 16.65
N CYS A 125 -29.66 7.36 15.89
CA CYS A 125 -30.16 8.63 16.43
C CYS A 125 -31.59 8.48 16.93
N THR A 126 -31.81 8.79 18.21
CA THR A 126 -33.16 8.87 18.81
C THR A 126 -33.78 10.25 18.56
N ASP A 127 -35.11 10.35 18.67
CA ASP A 127 -35.82 11.63 18.46
C ASP A 127 -35.33 12.74 19.40
N LYS A 128 -34.93 12.39 20.64
CA LYS A 128 -34.38 13.34 21.63
C LYS A 128 -33.04 13.94 21.22
N LEU A 129 -32.25 13.21 20.44
CA LEU A 129 -30.91 13.64 20.00
C LEU A 129 -30.93 14.30 18.61
N ARG A 130 -32.04 14.15 17.89
CA ARG A 130 -32.12 14.45 16.45
C ARG A 130 -31.76 15.90 16.13
N ASP A 131 -32.30 16.87 16.85
CA ASP A 131 -32.07 18.29 16.57
C ASP A 131 -30.60 18.70 16.85
N LEU A 132 -30.04 18.19 17.96
CA LEU A 132 -28.63 18.43 18.29
C LEU A 132 -27.69 17.77 17.31
N ALA A 133 -27.96 16.50 16.94
CA ALA A 133 -27.16 15.74 15.99
C ALA A 133 -27.25 16.32 14.56
N MET A 134 -28.41 16.79 14.14
CA MET A 134 -28.60 17.47 12.85
C MET A 134 -27.81 18.78 12.79
N THR A 135 -27.86 19.59 13.87
CA THR A 135 -27.12 20.85 13.93
C THR A 135 -25.62 20.62 13.92
N TYR A 136 -25.12 19.72 14.78
CA TYR A 136 -23.72 19.33 14.83
C TYR A 136 -23.24 18.73 13.52
N GLY A 137 -23.99 17.77 12.98
CA GLY A 137 -23.64 17.03 11.75
C GLY A 137 -23.57 17.92 10.52
N ARG A 138 -24.48 18.92 10.37
CA ARG A 138 -24.44 19.88 9.24
C ARG A 138 -23.15 20.71 9.27
N ILE A 139 -22.78 21.22 10.44
CA ILE A 139 -21.57 22.06 10.60
C ILE A 139 -20.32 21.22 10.33
N ILE A 140 -20.22 20.02 10.90
CA ILE A 140 -19.10 19.11 10.69
C ILE A 140 -18.99 18.69 9.22
N ALA A 141 -20.13 18.43 8.53
CA ALA A 141 -20.12 18.05 7.12
C ALA A 141 -19.51 19.14 6.22
N ILE A 142 -19.75 20.42 6.50
CA ILE A 142 -19.12 21.56 5.81
C ILE A 142 -17.59 21.57 6.07
N GLY A 143 -17.15 21.06 7.22
CA GLY A 143 -15.74 20.92 7.57
C GLY A 143 -15.00 19.78 6.83
N PHE A 144 -15.70 18.77 6.29
CA PHE A 144 -15.06 17.60 5.66
C PHE A 144 -14.05 17.92 4.56
N PRO A 145 -14.31 18.83 3.59
CA PRO A 145 -13.30 19.15 2.59
C PRO A 145 -11.98 19.63 3.20
N PHE A 146 -12.05 20.47 4.20
CA PHE A 146 -10.86 21.02 4.85
C PHE A 146 -10.13 19.97 5.70
N SER A 147 -10.86 19.18 6.49
CA SER A 147 -10.26 18.15 7.34
C SER A 147 -9.66 17.02 6.53
N MET A 148 -10.34 16.58 5.47
CA MET A 148 -9.89 15.44 4.63
C MET A 148 -8.65 15.82 3.83
N ILE A 149 -8.65 16.95 3.14
CA ILE A 149 -7.47 17.41 2.38
C ILE A 149 -6.33 17.75 3.34
N GLY A 150 -6.64 18.38 4.48
CA GLY A 150 -5.65 18.71 5.52
C GLY A 150 -4.94 17.47 6.06
N THR A 151 -5.67 16.40 6.36
CA THR A 151 -5.13 15.12 6.84
C THR A 151 -4.30 14.43 5.76
N THR A 152 -4.79 14.42 4.50
CA THR A 152 -4.05 13.88 3.35
C THR A 152 -2.70 14.59 3.17
N LEU A 153 -2.70 15.93 3.18
CA LEU A 153 -1.49 16.73 3.08
C LEU A 153 -0.54 16.49 4.26
N ASN A 154 -1.06 16.32 5.47
CA ASN A 154 -0.24 16.04 6.66
C ASN A 154 0.58 14.76 6.50
N SER A 155 -0.04 13.67 5.98
CA SER A 155 0.67 12.42 5.66
C SER A 155 1.76 12.64 4.60
N ILE A 156 1.46 13.40 3.54
CA ILE A 156 2.38 13.72 2.46
C ILE A 156 3.57 14.57 2.96
N ILE A 157 3.33 15.58 3.80
CA ILE A 157 4.36 16.45 4.38
C ILE A 157 5.36 15.63 5.21
N ARG A 158 4.88 14.63 5.95
CA ARG A 158 5.75 13.70 6.67
C ARG A 158 6.67 12.93 5.72
N ALA A 159 6.11 12.43 4.61
CA ALA A 159 6.85 11.68 3.60
C ALA A 159 7.84 12.54 2.80
N ASP A 160 7.56 13.84 2.63
CA ASP A 160 8.50 14.82 2.04
C ASP A 160 9.72 15.12 2.93
N GLY A 161 9.77 14.55 4.14
CA GLY A 161 10.90 14.69 5.05
C GLY A 161 10.78 15.83 6.07
N ASN A 162 9.59 16.39 6.26
CA ASN A 162 9.35 17.45 7.24
C ASN A 162 8.26 17.11 8.28
N PRO A 163 8.45 16.04 9.09
CA PRO A 163 7.49 15.64 10.10
C PRO A 163 7.28 16.70 11.19
N LYS A 164 8.27 17.57 11.43
CA LYS A 164 8.13 18.68 12.39
C LYS A 164 7.06 19.68 11.94
N TYR A 165 7.02 20.01 10.63
CA TYR A 165 5.98 20.91 10.12
C TYR A 165 4.59 20.27 10.19
N ALA A 166 4.46 18.99 9.83
CA ALA A 166 3.22 18.25 9.97
C ALA A 166 2.72 18.22 11.42
N MET A 167 3.63 18.01 12.38
CA MET A 167 3.32 18.11 13.82
C MET A 167 2.84 19.52 14.19
N THR A 168 3.59 20.55 13.82
CA THR A 168 3.26 21.92 14.20
C THR A 168 1.88 22.33 13.69
N SER A 169 1.54 22.01 12.42
CA SER A 169 0.23 22.34 11.85
C SER A 169 -0.90 21.67 12.62
N MET A 170 -0.73 20.39 13.00
CA MET A 170 -1.74 19.62 13.72
C MET A 170 -1.89 20.08 15.18
N VAL A 171 -0.77 20.32 15.88
CA VAL A 171 -0.76 20.83 17.25
C VAL A 171 -1.38 22.23 17.32
N THR A 172 -1.08 23.10 16.36
CA THR A 172 -1.68 24.45 16.30
C THR A 172 -3.21 24.38 16.15
N GLY A 173 -3.71 23.47 15.27
CA GLY A 173 -5.14 23.23 15.14
C GLY A 173 -5.78 22.72 16.43
N ALA A 174 -5.15 21.75 17.10
CA ALA A 174 -5.65 21.20 18.36
C ALA A 174 -5.68 22.22 19.50
N ILE A 175 -4.64 23.04 19.61
CA ILE A 175 -4.60 24.13 20.61
C ILE A 175 -5.70 25.15 20.32
N LEU A 176 -5.88 25.55 19.05
CA LEU A 176 -6.94 26.50 18.69
C LEU A 176 -8.32 25.93 19.03
N ASN A 177 -8.57 24.65 18.74
CA ASN A 177 -9.83 23.99 19.09
C ASN A 177 -10.06 24.02 20.59
N THR A 178 -9.08 23.62 21.42
CA THR A 178 -9.16 23.61 22.89
C THR A 178 -9.44 25.00 23.48
N ILE A 179 -8.98 26.08 22.82
CA ILE A 179 -9.26 27.46 23.21
C ILE A 179 -10.66 27.89 22.76
N LEU A 180 -11.07 27.55 21.56
CA LEU A 180 -12.34 27.98 20.97
C LEU A 180 -13.55 27.27 21.56
N ASP A 181 -13.41 25.98 21.95
CA ASP A 181 -14.50 25.18 22.51
C ASP A 181 -15.14 25.85 23.72
N PRO A 182 -14.41 26.20 24.80
CA PRO A 182 -15.02 26.89 25.95
C PRO A 182 -15.58 28.26 25.57
N ILE A 183 -14.98 28.99 24.66
CA ILE A 183 -15.47 30.30 24.22
C ILE A 183 -16.84 30.15 23.52
N PHE A 184 -16.96 29.23 22.55
CA PHE A 184 -18.22 29.06 21.84
C PHE A 184 -19.30 28.38 22.68
N ILE A 185 -18.91 27.42 23.55
CA ILE A 185 -19.85 26.68 24.38
C ILE A 185 -20.35 27.54 25.58
N PHE A 186 -19.44 28.13 26.36
CA PHE A 186 -19.78 28.78 27.64
C PHE A 186 -19.97 30.28 27.53
N VAL A 187 -19.14 31.00 26.72
CA VAL A 187 -19.25 32.46 26.57
C VAL A 187 -20.32 32.85 25.57
N PHE A 188 -20.33 32.21 24.40
CA PHE A 188 -21.35 32.49 23.34
C PHE A 188 -22.61 31.64 23.48
N HIS A 189 -22.66 30.73 24.44
CA HIS A 189 -23.82 29.84 24.71
C HIS A 189 -24.36 29.11 23.47
N LYS A 190 -23.48 28.73 22.53
CA LYS A 190 -23.86 28.06 21.29
C LYS A 190 -24.04 26.54 21.45
N GLY A 191 -23.73 25.98 22.63
CA GLY A 191 -23.87 24.56 22.92
C GLY A 191 -23.13 23.66 21.92
N VAL A 192 -23.79 22.63 21.42
CA VAL A 192 -23.19 21.67 20.48
C VAL A 192 -22.78 22.32 19.14
N ALA A 193 -23.54 23.34 18.67
CA ALA A 193 -23.15 24.10 17.49
C ALA A 193 -21.82 24.85 17.70
N GLY A 194 -21.59 25.34 18.91
CA GLY A 194 -20.34 26.01 19.28
C GLY A 194 -19.13 25.09 19.16
N ALA A 195 -19.21 23.88 19.68
CA ALA A 195 -18.17 22.85 19.55
C ALA A 195 -17.90 22.51 18.09
N ALA A 196 -18.96 22.30 17.27
CA ALA A 196 -18.80 22.01 15.86
C ALA A 196 -18.10 23.16 15.10
N ILE A 197 -18.46 24.42 15.37
CA ILE A 197 -17.83 25.60 14.76
C ILE A 197 -16.35 25.69 15.16
N ALA A 198 -16.02 25.51 16.44
CA ALA A 198 -14.63 25.52 16.91
C ALA A 198 -13.78 24.44 16.23
N THR A 199 -14.35 23.24 16.09
CA THR A 199 -13.70 22.13 15.37
C THR A 199 -13.46 22.46 13.90
N VAL A 200 -14.45 22.99 13.17
CA VAL A 200 -14.29 23.34 11.75
C VAL A 200 -13.28 24.49 11.57
N ILE A 201 -13.30 25.53 12.40
CA ILE A 201 -12.32 26.62 12.35
C ILE A 201 -10.88 26.07 12.52
N SER A 202 -10.69 25.17 13.46
CA SER A 202 -9.38 24.54 13.74
C SER A 202 -8.92 23.63 12.59
N GLN A 203 -9.86 22.91 11.95
CA GLN A 203 -9.59 22.13 10.75
C GLN A 203 -9.21 23.01 9.55
N VAL A 204 -9.90 24.15 9.37
CA VAL A 204 -9.57 25.13 8.33
C VAL A 204 -8.18 25.73 8.55
N LEU A 205 -7.80 26.07 9.78
CA LEU A 205 -6.45 26.55 10.08
C LEU A 205 -5.39 25.50 9.73
N THR A 206 -5.59 24.25 10.17
CA THR A 206 -4.68 23.14 9.84
C THR A 206 -4.57 22.92 8.33
N PHE A 207 -5.69 22.99 7.61
CA PHE A 207 -5.73 22.92 6.15
C PHE A 207 -4.92 24.04 5.51
N ILE A 208 -5.11 25.30 5.92
CA ILE A 208 -4.38 26.45 5.37
C ILE A 208 -2.86 26.29 5.59
N LEU A 209 -2.45 25.88 6.79
CA LEU A 209 -1.04 25.62 7.09
C LEU A 209 -0.46 24.53 6.20
N ASN A 210 -1.19 23.42 6.02
CA ASN A 210 -0.73 22.32 5.18
C ASN A 210 -0.70 22.67 3.69
N VAL A 211 -1.67 23.45 3.17
CA VAL A 211 -1.66 23.96 1.80
C VAL A 211 -0.50 24.94 1.57
N ALA A 212 -0.19 25.80 2.54
CA ALA A 212 0.95 26.70 2.46
C ALA A 212 2.30 25.96 2.31
N TYR A 213 2.38 24.71 2.79
CA TYR A 213 3.56 23.87 2.63
C TYR A 213 3.77 23.39 1.20
N ILE A 214 2.72 23.34 0.35
CA ILE A 214 2.83 22.84 -1.04
C ILE A 214 3.93 23.59 -1.81
N LYS A 215 4.10 24.88 -1.56
CA LYS A 215 5.18 25.70 -2.15
C LYS A 215 6.57 25.43 -1.54
N LYS A 216 6.66 24.67 -0.46
CA LYS A 216 7.89 24.41 0.31
C LYS A 216 8.35 22.95 0.25
N PHE A 217 7.77 22.13 -0.63
CA PHE A 217 8.22 20.75 -0.81
C PHE A 217 9.71 20.68 -1.10
N LYS A 218 10.41 19.77 -0.40
CA LYS A 218 11.87 19.63 -0.48
C LYS A 218 12.32 18.59 -1.49
N SER A 219 11.58 17.48 -1.58
CA SER A 219 11.95 16.33 -2.40
C SER A 219 11.38 16.40 -3.83
N ILE A 220 10.31 17.16 -4.03
CA ILE A 220 9.58 17.27 -5.30
C ILE A 220 9.20 18.72 -5.60
N GLN A 221 8.90 19.01 -6.86
CA GLN A 221 8.32 20.29 -7.30
C GLN A 221 7.02 20.01 -8.04
N LEU A 222 5.90 20.40 -7.43
CA LEU A 222 4.60 20.22 -8.05
C LEU A 222 4.38 21.23 -9.17
N SER A 223 4.11 20.75 -10.37
CA SER A 223 3.72 21.51 -11.55
C SER A 223 2.23 21.32 -11.84
N LYS A 224 1.68 22.15 -12.75
CA LYS A 224 0.29 21.95 -13.23
C LYS A 224 0.06 20.54 -13.83
N GLU A 225 1.11 19.94 -14.39
CA GLU A 225 1.06 18.58 -14.94
C GLU A 225 0.92 17.50 -13.87
N SER A 226 1.41 17.74 -12.66
CA SER A 226 1.29 16.81 -11.52
C SER A 226 -0.16 16.61 -11.09
N PHE A 227 -1.02 17.61 -11.33
CA PHE A 227 -2.44 17.58 -11.01
C PHE A 227 -3.33 17.05 -12.15
N LYS A 228 -2.77 16.61 -13.28
CA LYS A 228 -3.55 15.90 -14.30
C LYS A 228 -3.89 14.49 -13.81
N LEU A 229 -5.18 14.20 -13.66
CA LEU A 229 -5.65 12.88 -13.25
C LEU A 229 -5.22 11.82 -14.26
N LYS A 230 -4.53 10.81 -13.76
CA LYS A 230 -4.16 9.60 -14.50
C LYS A 230 -4.74 8.39 -13.77
N ALA A 231 -5.68 7.70 -14.41
CA ALA A 231 -6.39 6.56 -13.80
C ALA A 231 -5.44 5.52 -13.21
N GLU A 232 -4.32 5.23 -13.87
CA GLU A 232 -3.32 4.29 -13.39
C GLU A 232 -2.63 4.76 -12.10
N VAL A 233 -2.26 6.05 -12.03
CA VAL A 233 -1.63 6.63 -10.83
C VAL A 233 -2.64 6.69 -9.68
N CYS A 234 -3.87 7.13 -9.97
CA CYS A 234 -4.96 7.13 -9.00
C CYS A 234 -5.21 5.74 -8.41
N LYS A 235 -5.25 4.70 -9.27
CA LYS A 235 -5.39 3.31 -8.84
C LYS A 235 -4.23 2.87 -7.95
N LYS A 236 -2.98 3.14 -8.33
CA LYS A 236 -1.78 2.77 -7.55
C LYS A 236 -1.78 3.46 -6.18
N VAL A 237 -2.06 4.75 -6.12
CA VAL A 237 -2.15 5.52 -4.86
C VAL A 237 -3.26 4.98 -3.97
N SER A 238 -4.47 4.78 -4.51
CA SER A 238 -5.60 4.24 -3.74
C SER A 238 -5.32 2.82 -3.22
N MET A 239 -4.72 1.95 -4.04
CA MET A 239 -4.37 0.58 -3.63
C MET A 239 -3.32 0.55 -2.51
N LEU A 240 -2.34 1.47 -2.52
CA LEU A 240 -1.36 1.58 -1.44
C LEU A 240 -1.98 2.03 -0.12
N GLY A 241 -3.03 2.85 -0.17
CA GLY A 241 -3.71 3.35 1.01
C GLY A 241 -4.94 2.55 1.44
N VAL A 242 -5.36 1.54 0.65
CA VAL A 242 -6.59 0.77 0.95
C VAL A 242 -6.55 0.07 2.31
N SER A 243 -5.39 -0.31 2.79
CA SER A 243 -5.23 -0.90 4.12
C SER A 243 -5.58 0.08 5.25
N SER A 244 -5.22 1.35 5.12
CA SER A 244 -5.60 2.41 6.08
C SER A 244 -7.11 2.63 6.08
N PHE A 245 -7.74 2.66 4.88
CA PHE A 245 -9.19 2.75 4.74
C PHE A 245 -9.91 1.58 5.44
N ILE A 246 -9.50 0.36 5.13
CA ILE A 246 -10.07 -0.87 5.71
C ILE A 246 -9.92 -0.85 7.23
N THR A 247 -8.77 -0.45 7.75
CA THR A 247 -8.52 -0.39 9.19
C THR A 247 -9.52 0.55 9.88
N GLN A 248 -9.73 1.74 9.35
CA GLN A 248 -10.66 2.70 9.95
C GLN A 248 -12.13 2.27 9.83
N MET A 249 -12.52 1.73 8.70
CA MET A 249 -13.88 1.18 8.52
C MET A 249 -14.12 -0.01 9.45
N SER A 250 -13.14 -0.86 9.65
CA SER A 250 -13.23 -2.00 10.57
C SER A 250 -13.43 -1.57 12.02
N ILE A 251 -12.80 -0.48 12.45
CA ILE A 251 -13.00 0.08 13.81
C ILE A 251 -14.48 0.43 14.03
N VAL A 252 -15.11 1.07 13.05
CA VAL A 252 -16.55 1.44 13.15
C VAL A 252 -17.42 0.19 13.28
N CYS A 253 -17.15 -0.85 12.49
CA CYS A 253 -17.89 -2.11 12.57
C CYS A 253 -17.71 -2.82 13.93
N VAL A 254 -16.47 -2.84 14.44
CA VAL A 254 -16.14 -3.43 15.74
C VAL A 254 -16.86 -2.69 16.87
N MET A 255 -16.81 -1.36 16.90
CA MET A 255 -17.50 -0.55 17.92
C MET A 255 -19.01 -0.81 17.95
N ALA A 256 -19.64 -0.94 16.78
CA ALA A 256 -21.06 -1.25 16.69
C ALA A 256 -21.38 -2.65 17.24
N ALA A 257 -20.59 -3.66 16.88
CA ALA A 257 -20.75 -5.02 17.37
C ALA A 257 -20.51 -5.11 18.89
N GLU A 258 -19.46 -4.46 19.38
CA GLU A 258 -19.05 -4.42 20.77
C GLU A 258 -20.13 -3.79 21.67
N ASN A 259 -20.64 -2.60 21.28
CA ASN A 259 -21.70 -1.93 22.03
C ASN A 259 -22.99 -2.76 22.10
N ASN A 260 -23.38 -3.42 21.00
CA ASN A 260 -24.56 -4.29 20.96
C ASN A 260 -24.39 -5.51 21.89
N LEU A 261 -23.24 -6.16 21.85
CA LEU A 261 -22.98 -7.36 22.66
C LEU A 261 -22.83 -7.00 24.15
N LEU A 262 -22.16 -5.89 24.48
CA LEU A 262 -22.05 -5.40 25.84
C LEU A 262 -23.41 -5.03 26.44
N GLY A 263 -24.26 -4.35 25.68
CA GLY A 263 -25.61 -4.01 26.12
C GLY A 263 -26.45 -5.26 26.38
N LYS A 264 -26.43 -6.23 25.44
CA LYS A 264 -27.19 -7.47 25.56
C LYS A 264 -26.73 -8.35 26.74
N TYR A 265 -25.45 -8.66 26.82
CA TYR A 265 -24.92 -9.57 27.85
C TYR A 265 -24.65 -8.85 29.17
N GLY A 266 -24.44 -7.52 29.16
CA GLY A 266 -24.40 -6.70 30.36
C GLY A 266 -25.72 -6.71 31.10
N ALA A 267 -26.84 -6.56 30.39
CA ALA A 267 -28.20 -6.65 30.97
C ALA A 267 -28.50 -8.03 31.64
N GLN A 268 -27.79 -9.06 31.20
CA GLN A 268 -27.92 -10.45 31.76
C GLN A 268 -26.92 -10.72 32.89
N SER A 269 -26.06 -9.76 33.21
CA SER A 269 -25.03 -9.86 34.26
C SER A 269 -25.38 -9.00 35.47
N ASP A 270 -24.67 -9.21 36.59
CA ASP A 270 -24.81 -8.41 37.83
C ASP A 270 -24.38 -6.94 37.66
N TYR A 271 -23.77 -6.59 36.53
CA TYR A 271 -23.24 -5.24 36.21
C TYR A 271 -24.24 -4.33 35.49
N GLY A 272 -25.36 -4.89 34.97
CA GLY A 272 -26.33 -4.13 34.19
C GLY A 272 -25.86 -3.79 32.78
N ALA A 273 -26.72 -3.17 31.95
CA ALA A 273 -26.40 -2.86 30.56
C ALA A 273 -25.44 -1.67 30.37
N GLU A 274 -25.49 -0.67 31.26
CA GLU A 274 -24.80 0.61 31.07
C GLU A 274 -23.35 0.57 31.55
N THR A 275 -23.08 -0.10 32.68
CA THR A 275 -21.73 -0.16 33.28
C THR A 275 -20.70 -0.78 32.32
N PRO A 276 -20.94 -1.93 31.67
CA PRO A 276 -19.98 -2.51 30.74
C PRO A 276 -19.66 -1.63 29.54
N ILE A 277 -20.65 -0.95 28.97
CA ILE A 277 -20.47 -0.06 27.82
C ILE A 277 -19.61 1.14 28.23
N THR A 278 -19.91 1.76 29.39
CA THR A 278 -19.17 2.92 29.91
C THR A 278 -17.73 2.56 30.23
N VAL A 279 -17.53 1.46 30.95
CA VAL A 279 -16.19 1.00 31.35
C VAL A 279 -15.35 0.64 30.14
N LEU A 280 -15.88 -0.15 29.19
CA LEU A 280 -15.09 -0.53 28.02
C LEU A 280 -14.77 0.67 27.14
N GLY A 281 -15.66 1.66 27.07
CA GLY A 281 -15.37 2.95 26.43
C GLY A 281 -14.14 3.67 27.03
N ILE A 282 -13.95 3.60 28.35
CA ILE A 282 -12.76 4.16 29.03
C ILE A 282 -11.52 3.32 28.73
N VAL A 283 -11.64 1.99 28.82
CA VAL A 283 -10.54 1.05 28.48
C VAL A 283 -10.05 1.32 27.06
N MET A 284 -10.96 1.49 26.11
CA MET A 284 -10.62 1.78 24.71
C MET A 284 -9.96 3.15 24.53
N LYS A 285 -10.36 4.19 25.28
CA LYS A 285 -9.68 5.50 25.23
C LYS A 285 -8.24 5.42 25.74
N ILE A 286 -8.00 4.67 26.81
CA ILE A 286 -6.64 4.46 27.34
C ILE A 286 -5.81 3.63 26.35
N ASN A 287 -6.38 2.57 25.78
CA ASN A 287 -5.73 1.79 24.73
C ASN A 287 -5.43 2.64 23.47
N GLN A 288 -6.28 3.61 23.12
CA GLN A 288 -6.04 4.54 22.03
C GLN A 288 -4.78 5.41 22.26
N ILE A 289 -4.47 5.79 23.50
CA ILE A 289 -3.24 6.51 23.84
C ILE A 289 -2.02 5.61 23.53
N LEU A 290 -2.04 4.34 23.96
CA LEU A 290 -0.99 3.37 23.63
C LEU A 290 -0.83 3.22 22.11
N ASN A 291 -1.94 2.98 21.42
CA ASN A 291 -1.93 2.80 19.96
C ASN A 291 -1.41 4.06 19.23
N SER A 292 -1.71 5.26 19.74
CA SER A 292 -1.20 6.52 19.17
C SER A 292 0.33 6.61 19.21
N ILE A 293 0.95 6.12 20.28
CA ILE A 293 2.42 6.06 20.39
C ILE A 293 2.98 5.06 19.38
N ILE A 294 2.42 3.85 19.32
CA ILE A 294 2.88 2.78 18.41
C ILE A 294 2.72 3.21 16.94
N ILE A 295 1.55 3.76 16.59
CA ILE A 295 1.29 4.29 15.24
C ILE A 295 2.24 5.44 14.92
N GLY A 296 2.51 6.32 15.88
CA GLY A 296 3.45 7.42 15.70
C GLY A 296 4.87 6.95 15.35
N ILE A 297 5.36 5.90 16.03
CA ILE A 297 6.65 5.28 15.72
C ILE A 297 6.64 4.68 14.32
N ALA A 298 5.62 3.90 14.00
CA ALA A 298 5.51 3.18 12.74
C ALA A 298 5.31 4.14 11.54
N ALA A 299 4.39 5.11 11.65
CA ALA A 299 4.13 6.11 10.62
C ALA A 299 5.33 7.05 10.39
N GLY A 300 6.07 7.39 11.46
CA GLY A 300 7.32 8.13 11.34
C GLY A 300 8.40 7.35 10.60
N SER A 301 8.42 6.03 10.72
CA SER A 301 9.38 5.17 10.03
C SER A 301 8.99 4.86 8.57
N GLN A 302 7.75 5.06 8.17
CA GLN A 302 7.21 4.74 6.85
C GLN A 302 8.03 5.36 5.69
N PRO A 303 8.38 6.67 5.70
CA PRO A 303 9.21 7.25 4.65
C PRO A 303 10.61 6.66 4.59
N ILE A 304 11.20 6.31 5.74
CA ILE A 304 12.54 5.71 5.83
C ILE A 304 12.53 4.32 5.19
N ILE A 305 11.54 3.50 5.54
CA ILE A 305 11.36 2.15 5.00
C ILE A 305 11.09 2.21 3.50
N GLY A 306 10.11 3.01 3.06
CA GLY A 306 9.70 3.11 1.66
C GLY A 306 10.84 3.58 0.75
N TYR A 307 11.56 4.64 1.15
CA TYR A 307 12.71 5.13 0.40
C TYR A 307 13.82 4.08 0.26
N ASN A 308 14.24 3.47 1.37
CA ASN A 308 15.32 2.48 1.35
C ASN A 308 14.91 1.19 0.64
N TYR A 309 13.62 0.81 0.68
CA TYR A 309 13.10 -0.32 -0.09
C TYR A 309 13.11 -0.02 -1.60
N GLY A 310 12.62 1.15 -2.03
CA GLY A 310 12.69 1.59 -3.43
C GLY A 310 14.13 1.72 -3.94
N ALA A 311 15.07 2.10 -3.07
CA ALA A 311 16.52 2.17 -3.37
C ALA A 311 17.24 0.81 -3.25
N LYS A 312 16.52 -0.29 -3.00
CA LYS A 312 17.07 -1.66 -2.78
C LYS A 312 18.11 -1.77 -1.64
N LYS A 313 18.08 -0.84 -0.67
CA LYS A 313 18.97 -0.86 0.52
C LYS A 313 18.32 -1.69 1.64
N TYR A 314 18.18 -3.00 1.42
CA TYR A 314 17.42 -3.91 2.28
C TYR A 314 17.97 -4.06 3.70
N ASP A 315 19.28 -3.94 3.90
CA ASP A 315 19.88 -3.96 5.25
C ASP A 315 19.40 -2.76 6.10
N ARG A 316 19.25 -1.59 5.46
CA ARG A 316 18.69 -0.41 6.13
C ARG A 316 17.22 -0.60 6.45
N VAL A 317 16.46 -1.24 5.55
CA VAL A 317 15.04 -1.58 5.77
C VAL A 317 14.90 -2.50 6.99
N LYS A 318 15.67 -3.60 7.04
CA LYS A 318 15.65 -4.56 8.17
C LYS A 318 16.05 -3.92 9.49
N LYS A 319 17.11 -3.11 9.46
CA LYS A 319 17.58 -2.40 10.67
C LYS A 319 16.52 -1.41 11.17
N THR A 320 15.85 -0.70 10.26
CA THR A 320 14.73 0.20 10.62
C THR A 320 13.58 -0.60 11.21
N LEU A 321 13.16 -1.68 10.57
CA LEU A 321 12.09 -2.56 11.06
C LEU A 321 12.41 -3.12 12.45
N LYS A 322 13.64 -3.62 12.67
CA LYS A 322 14.06 -4.16 13.97
C LYS A 322 13.97 -3.11 15.09
N ILE A 323 14.39 -1.86 14.84
CA ILE A 323 14.30 -0.78 15.84
C ILE A 323 12.83 -0.42 16.09
N VAL A 324 12.02 -0.31 15.05
CA VAL A 324 10.58 0.02 15.17
C VAL A 324 9.84 -1.05 15.97
N LEU A 325 10.02 -2.32 15.64
CA LEU A 325 9.41 -3.44 16.37
C LEU A 325 9.89 -3.49 17.83
N GLY A 326 11.20 -3.34 18.06
CA GLY A 326 11.78 -3.35 19.39
C GLY A 326 11.25 -2.20 20.27
N SER A 327 11.22 -0.98 19.75
CA SER A 327 10.70 0.18 20.49
C SER A 327 9.20 0.09 20.77
N SER A 328 8.41 -0.37 19.79
CA SER A 328 6.97 -0.59 19.96
C SER A 328 6.67 -1.70 20.97
N LEU A 329 7.46 -2.78 20.95
CA LEU A 329 7.32 -3.88 21.91
C LEU A 329 7.63 -3.43 23.34
N VAL A 330 8.70 -2.64 23.54
CA VAL A 330 9.05 -2.07 24.88
C VAL A 330 7.90 -1.22 25.41
N ILE A 331 7.34 -0.34 24.58
CA ILE A 331 6.23 0.54 25.00
C ILE A 331 4.98 -0.27 25.30
N SER A 332 4.64 -1.27 24.46
CA SER A 332 3.49 -2.14 24.73
C SER A 332 3.67 -2.97 26.00
N THR A 333 4.91 -3.39 26.31
CA THR A 333 5.21 -4.12 27.55
C THR A 333 5.06 -3.24 28.77
N ILE A 334 5.52 -1.99 28.72
CA ILE A 334 5.32 -1.01 29.81
C ILE A 334 3.82 -0.77 30.03
N ALA A 335 3.06 -0.56 28.95
CA ALA A 335 1.60 -0.37 29.05
C ALA A 335 0.90 -1.60 29.62
N PHE A 336 1.29 -2.81 29.18
CA PHE A 336 0.77 -4.06 29.75
C PHE A 336 0.99 -4.14 31.27
N ILE A 337 2.21 -3.84 31.74
CA ILE A 337 2.50 -3.84 33.18
C ILE A 337 1.58 -2.85 33.91
N LEU A 338 1.40 -1.64 33.39
CA LEU A 338 0.52 -0.64 33.98
C LEU A 338 -0.95 -1.10 34.01
N PHE A 339 -1.45 -1.71 32.93
CA PHE A 339 -2.83 -2.20 32.84
C PHE A 339 -3.11 -3.37 33.77
N GLN A 340 -2.10 -4.20 34.05
CA GLN A 340 -2.25 -5.35 34.96
C GLN A 340 -2.06 -5.00 36.43
N THR A 341 -1.20 -4.00 36.72
CA THR A 341 -0.81 -3.68 38.13
C THR A 341 -1.65 -2.59 38.77
N ILE A 342 -2.00 -1.54 38.00
CA ILE A 342 -2.69 -0.35 38.54
C ILE A 342 -3.95 0.06 37.74
N PRO A 343 -4.83 -0.85 37.32
CA PRO A 343 -6.03 -0.52 36.55
C PRO A 343 -6.97 0.40 37.31
N ASP A 344 -7.08 0.24 38.64
CA ASP A 344 -7.85 1.08 39.53
C ASP A 344 -7.47 2.57 39.44
N LYS A 345 -6.18 2.89 39.45
CA LYS A 345 -5.71 4.27 39.33
C LYS A 345 -5.96 4.86 37.95
N LEU A 346 -5.87 4.04 36.90
CA LEU A 346 -6.12 4.49 35.54
C LEU A 346 -7.59 4.87 35.32
N ILE A 347 -8.51 4.13 35.94
CA ILE A 347 -9.95 4.42 35.85
C ILE A 347 -10.30 5.69 36.63
N LEU A 348 -9.73 5.87 37.84
CA LEU A 348 -9.97 7.06 38.68
C LEU A 348 -9.65 8.36 37.96
N ILE A 349 -8.79 8.37 36.95
CA ILE A 349 -8.54 9.54 36.10
C ILE A 349 -9.82 10.01 35.37
N PHE A 350 -10.72 9.09 35.04
CA PHE A 350 -11.96 9.36 34.30
C PHE A 350 -13.20 9.52 35.19
N GLY A 351 -13.11 9.16 36.45
CA GLY A 351 -14.19 9.31 37.41
C GLY A 351 -14.22 8.17 38.44
N ASN A 352 -14.99 8.41 39.50
CA ASN A 352 -15.22 7.41 40.53
C ASN A 352 -16.61 6.81 40.35
N GLY A 353 -16.73 5.49 40.49
CA GLY A 353 -17.97 4.76 40.41
C GLY A 353 -18.24 3.93 41.67
N ASP A 354 -19.35 3.22 41.71
CA ASP A 354 -19.67 2.29 42.77
C ASP A 354 -18.73 1.08 42.80
N ALA A 355 -18.82 0.22 43.80
CA ALA A 355 -17.94 -0.95 43.95
C ALA A 355 -18.00 -1.88 42.75
N LYS A 356 -19.20 -2.10 42.20
CA LYS A 356 -19.40 -2.98 41.02
C LYS A 356 -18.78 -2.39 39.75
N TYR A 357 -18.88 -1.07 39.58
CA TYR A 357 -18.23 -0.35 38.49
C TYR A 357 -16.71 -0.53 38.53
N MET A 358 -16.09 -0.33 39.70
CA MET A 358 -14.64 -0.45 39.86
C MET A 358 -14.17 -1.90 39.69
N GLU A 359 -14.94 -2.87 40.19
CA GLU A 359 -14.67 -4.29 39.99
C GLU A 359 -14.66 -4.68 38.52
N PHE A 360 -15.73 -4.35 37.80
CA PHE A 360 -15.83 -4.64 36.37
C PHE A 360 -14.75 -3.92 35.56
N ALA A 361 -14.42 -2.71 35.96
CA ALA A 361 -13.40 -1.92 35.29
C ALA A 361 -12.00 -2.54 35.42
N CYS A 362 -11.59 -2.96 36.63
CA CYS A 362 -10.35 -3.70 36.82
C CYS A 362 -10.33 -5.02 36.04
N LEU A 363 -11.45 -5.73 36.02
CA LEU A 363 -11.61 -6.96 35.27
C LEU A 363 -11.48 -6.72 33.75
N ALA A 364 -12.12 -5.68 33.22
CA ALA A 364 -12.07 -5.32 31.81
C ALA A 364 -10.64 -4.95 31.38
N PHE A 365 -9.90 -4.14 32.14
CA PHE A 365 -8.50 -3.83 31.85
C PHE A 365 -7.63 -5.08 31.77
N ARG A 366 -7.73 -5.93 32.81
CA ARG A 366 -6.90 -7.13 32.91
C ARG A 366 -7.22 -8.17 31.84
N THR A 367 -8.50 -8.31 31.49
CA THR A 367 -8.92 -9.34 30.52
C THR A 367 -8.80 -8.83 29.09
N TYR A 368 -9.40 -7.68 28.75
CA TYR A 368 -9.46 -7.20 27.37
C TYR A 368 -8.08 -6.81 26.83
N LEU A 369 -7.21 -6.21 27.67
CA LEU A 369 -5.86 -5.78 27.30
C LEU A 369 -4.76 -6.80 27.68
N LEU A 370 -5.12 -8.05 27.95
CA LEU A 370 -4.19 -9.11 28.36
C LEU A 370 -3.05 -9.32 27.35
N LEU A 371 -3.32 -9.25 26.05
CA LEU A 371 -2.34 -9.42 24.98
C LEU A 371 -2.03 -8.12 24.23
N CYS A 372 -2.20 -6.95 24.88
CA CYS A 372 -1.86 -5.65 24.25
C CYS A 372 -0.39 -5.54 23.82
N ILE A 373 0.50 -6.36 24.37
CA ILE A 373 1.91 -6.49 23.93
C ILE A 373 1.99 -6.84 22.44
N CYS A 374 1.07 -7.67 21.95
CA CYS A 374 1.01 -8.13 20.56
C CYS A 374 0.79 -6.95 19.57
N ASN A 375 0.12 -5.88 20.01
CA ASN A 375 -0.09 -4.67 19.21
C ASN A 375 1.23 -3.98 18.84
N GLY A 376 2.27 -4.12 19.68
CA GLY A 376 3.63 -3.63 19.42
C GLY A 376 4.31 -4.27 18.22
N VAL A 377 3.84 -5.41 17.74
CA VAL A 377 4.32 -6.07 16.53
C VAL A 377 3.32 -5.93 15.38
N GLN A 378 2.05 -6.15 15.65
CA GLN A 378 1.01 -6.20 14.62
C GLN A 378 0.81 -4.85 13.91
N ILE A 379 0.65 -3.75 14.66
CA ILE A 379 0.42 -2.42 14.08
C ILE A 379 1.60 -1.96 13.21
N PRO A 380 2.86 -2.01 13.70
CA PRO A 380 4.01 -1.67 12.87
C PRO A 380 4.18 -2.57 11.64
N SER A 381 3.79 -3.85 11.74
CA SER A 381 3.84 -4.77 10.60
C SER A 381 2.90 -4.35 9.46
N GLY A 382 1.68 -3.92 9.78
CA GLY A 382 0.74 -3.39 8.80
C GLY A 382 1.30 -2.18 8.06
N ILE A 383 1.83 -1.20 8.80
CA ILE A 383 2.43 0.03 8.24
C ILE A 383 3.71 -0.30 7.45
N PHE A 384 4.51 -1.26 7.90
CA PHE A 384 5.68 -1.75 7.18
C PHE A 384 5.30 -2.32 5.79
N PHE A 385 4.30 -3.21 5.71
CA PHE A 385 3.86 -3.77 4.44
C PHE A 385 3.32 -2.69 3.48
N GLN A 386 2.64 -1.69 4.02
CA GLN A 386 2.19 -0.52 3.25
C GLN A 386 3.39 0.28 2.71
N ALA A 387 4.39 0.54 3.55
CA ALA A 387 5.60 1.30 3.19
C ALA A 387 6.42 0.65 2.07
N ILE A 388 6.50 -0.69 2.04
CA ILE A 388 7.20 -1.44 0.98
C ILE A 388 6.34 -1.72 -0.25
N GLY A 389 5.14 -1.13 -0.34
CA GLY A 389 4.25 -1.29 -1.49
C GLY A 389 3.39 -2.55 -1.50
N LYS A 390 3.42 -3.39 -0.46
CA LYS A 390 2.67 -4.64 -0.35
C LYS A 390 1.35 -4.43 0.42
N SER A 391 0.51 -3.52 -0.08
CA SER A 391 -0.75 -3.08 0.54
C SER A 391 -1.73 -4.23 0.82
N THR A 392 -1.75 -5.27 -0.01
CA THR A 392 -2.60 -6.44 0.21
C THR A 392 -2.25 -7.18 1.51
N LYS A 393 -0.96 -7.36 1.82
CA LYS A 393 -0.53 -7.97 3.10
C LYS A 393 -0.90 -7.10 4.29
N SER A 394 -0.78 -5.77 4.15
CA SER A 394 -1.23 -4.82 5.16
C SER A 394 -2.74 -4.90 5.39
N ALA A 395 -3.54 -4.94 4.31
CA ALA A 395 -4.99 -5.08 4.38
C ALA A 395 -5.42 -6.41 5.02
N ILE A 396 -4.77 -7.52 4.68
CA ILE A 396 -5.03 -8.83 5.29
C ILE A 396 -4.79 -8.78 6.80
N LEU A 397 -3.69 -8.17 7.26
CA LEU A 397 -3.42 -8.04 8.70
C LEU A 397 -4.49 -7.23 9.42
N SER A 398 -4.94 -6.12 8.82
CA SER A 398 -5.98 -5.28 9.41
C SER A 398 -7.35 -5.97 9.46
N LEU A 399 -7.76 -6.59 8.35
CA LEU A 399 -9.03 -7.31 8.24
C LEU A 399 -9.07 -8.54 9.15
N SER A 400 -7.98 -9.31 9.18
CA SER A 400 -7.93 -10.54 9.97
C SER A 400 -8.16 -10.25 11.45
N ARG A 401 -7.50 -9.25 12.02
CA ARG A 401 -7.68 -8.91 13.43
C ARG A 401 -9.09 -8.40 13.74
N GLN A 402 -9.56 -7.41 12.99
CA GLN A 402 -10.76 -6.67 13.33
C GLN A 402 -12.05 -7.41 12.95
N ILE A 403 -12.16 -7.86 11.70
CA ILE A 403 -13.40 -8.40 11.15
C ILE A 403 -13.42 -9.91 11.19
N VAL A 404 -12.33 -10.57 10.80
CA VAL A 404 -12.31 -12.03 10.64
C VAL A 404 -12.15 -12.77 11.99
N ILE A 405 -11.43 -12.16 12.94
CA ILE A 405 -11.16 -12.80 14.23
C ILE A 405 -11.98 -12.15 15.35
N LEU A 406 -11.87 -10.83 15.55
CA LEU A 406 -12.45 -10.18 16.73
C LEU A 406 -13.99 -10.26 16.76
N ILE A 407 -14.67 -9.90 15.66
CA ILE A 407 -16.14 -9.93 15.63
C ILE A 407 -16.69 -11.34 15.81
N PRO A 408 -16.24 -12.38 15.07
CA PRO A 408 -16.69 -13.74 15.31
C PRO A 408 -16.34 -14.25 16.72
N ALA A 409 -15.14 -13.94 17.23
CA ALA A 409 -14.75 -14.31 18.58
C ALA A 409 -15.68 -13.68 19.64
N MET A 410 -16.01 -12.37 19.49
CA MET A 410 -16.98 -11.73 20.37
C MET A 410 -18.35 -12.41 20.35
N ILE A 411 -18.86 -12.76 19.17
CA ILE A 411 -20.17 -13.39 19.01
C ILE A 411 -20.16 -14.81 19.63
N ILE A 412 -19.14 -15.61 19.31
CA ILE A 412 -19.06 -17.00 19.76
C ILE A 412 -18.80 -17.07 21.27
N LEU A 413 -17.80 -16.36 21.75
CA LEU A 413 -17.41 -16.41 23.17
C LEU A 413 -18.47 -15.78 24.07
N SER A 414 -19.16 -14.72 23.62
CA SER A 414 -20.25 -14.13 24.40
C SER A 414 -21.45 -15.07 24.52
N GLY A 415 -21.70 -15.91 23.51
CA GLY A 415 -22.72 -16.97 23.59
C GLY A 415 -22.41 -18.07 24.64
N ILE A 416 -21.12 -18.29 24.94
CA ILE A 416 -20.66 -19.33 25.86
C ILE A 416 -20.42 -18.75 27.26
N TYR A 417 -19.74 -17.63 27.36
CA TYR A 417 -19.25 -17.04 28.61
C TYR A 417 -19.92 -15.69 28.97
N GLY A 418 -21.01 -15.32 28.28
CA GLY A 418 -21.69 -14.04 28.52
C GLY A 418 -20.77 -12.84 28.33
N ILE A 419 -20.83 -11.89 29.27
CA ILE A 419 -20.03 -10.65 29.20
C ILE A 419 -18.52 -10.91 29.23
N MET A 420 -18.07 -11.93 29.94
CA MET A 420 -16.67 -12.35 29.97
C MET A 420 -16.17 -12.82 28.60
N GLY A 421 -17.06 -13.40 27.80
CA GLY A 421 -16.78 -13.79 26.43
C GLY A 421 -16.49 -12.58 25.53
N VAL A 422 -17.21 -11.47 25.71
CA VAL A 422 -16.94 -10.21 24.98
C VAL A 422 -15.53 -9.69 25.32
N LEU A 423 -15.18 -9.67 26.63
CA LEU A 423 -13.86 -9.20 27.08
C LEU A 423 -12.72 -10.11 26.59
N SER A 424 -12.94 -11.42 26.59
CA SER A 424 -11.92 -12.41 26.18
C SER A 424 -11.65 -12.44 24.67
N ALA A 425 -12.55 -11.88 23.86
CA ALA A 425 -12.37 -11.82 22.42
C ALA A 425 -11.18 -10.94 22.00
N GLY A 426 -10.87 -9.88 22.76
CA GLY A 426 -9.72 -8.99 22.53
C GLY A 426 -8.40 -9.77 22.48
N PRO A 427 -8.00 -10.45 23.56
CA PRO A 427 -6.77 -11.27 23.58
C PRO A 427 -6.72 -12.34 22.49
N VAL A 428 -7.83 -13.02 22.20
CA VAL A 428 -7.88 -14.03 21.13
C VAL A 428 -7.54 -13.40 19.78
N ALA A 429 -8.12 -12.24 19.48
CA ALA A 429 -7.86 -11.52 18.24
C ALA A 429 -6.41 -11.01 18.17
N ASP A 430 -5.89 -10.45 19.26
CA ASP A 430 -4.51 -9.93 19.31
C ASP A 430 -3.49 -11.08 19.16
N GLY A 431 -3.71 -12.23 19.81
CA GLY A 431 -2.81 -13.38 19.73
C GLY A 431 -2.75 -13.99 18.34
N LEU A 432 -3.90 -14.26 17.72
CA LEU A 432 -3.96 -14.84 16.37
C LEU A 432 -3.42 -13.88 15.30
N ALA A 433 -3.76 -12.61 15.41
CA ALA A 433 -3.23 -11.59 14.49
C ALA A 433 -1.71 -11.38 14.64
N PHE A 434 -1.17 -11.49 15.86
CA PHE A 434 0.27 -11.48 16.11
C PHE A 434 0.98 -12.63 15.41
N VAL A 435 0.47 -13.86 15.54
CA VAL A 435 1.04 -15.04 14.86
C VAL A 435 1.07 -14.82 13.33
N LEU A 436 -0.04 -14.34 12.77
CA LEU A 436 -0.11 -14.03 11.33
C LEU A 436 0.91 -12.95 10.93
N ALA A 437 1.03 -11.88 11.72
CA ALA A 437 1.99 -10.80 11.48
C ALA A 437 3.44 -11.31 11.47
N VAL A 438 3.81 -12.14 12.45
CA VAL A 438 5.14 -12.74 12.57
C VAL A 438 5.46 -13.64 11.36
N ILE A 439 4.52 -14.51 10.97
CA ILE A 439 4.68 -15.40 9.81
C ILE A 439 4.95 -14.57 8.53
N LEU A 440 4.13 -13.54 8.28
CA LEU A 440 4.28 -12.68 7.11
C LEU A 440 5.60 -11.88 7.14
N LEU A 441 6.00 -11.37 8.32
CA LEU A 441 7.27 -10.66 8.47
C LEU A 441 8.48 -11.56 8.23
N ILE A 442 8.48 -12.78 8.79
CA ILE A 442 9.58 -13.74 8.59
C ILE A 442 9.71 -14.08 7.11
N LYS A 443 8.57 -14.40 6.46
CA LYS A 443 8.56 -14.68 5.01
C LYS A 443 9.11 -13.51 4.20
N GLU A 444 8.69 -12.29 4.51
CA GLU A 444 9.12 -11.09 3.79
C GLU A 444 10.58 -10.77 4.00
N THR A 445 11.07 -10.80 5.24
CA THR A 445 12.47 -10.48 5.57
C THR A 445 13.46 -11.52 5.05
N ARG A 446 13.04 -12.79 4.92
CA ARG A 446 13.84 -13.84 4.25
C ARG A 446 13.99 -13.56 2.76
N ASN A 447 12.90 -13.17 2.09
CA ASN A 447 12.95 -12.83 0.66
C ASN A 447 13.88 -11.63 0.40
N MET A 448 13.84 -10.59 1.24
CA MET A 448 14.79 -9.46 1.14
C MET A 448 16.26 -9.88 1.29
N LYS A 449 16.54 -11.01 1.95
CA LYS A 449 17.93 -11.51 2.13
C LYS A 449 18.48 -12.14 0.85
N ALA A 450 17.63 -12.76 0.06
CA ALA A 450 18.01 -13.32 -1.24
C ALA A 450 18.37 -12.21 -2.24
N ASP A 451 17.56 -11.13 -2.29
CA ASP A 451 17.80 -9.99 -3.19
C ASP A 451 19.07 -9.19 -2.83
N GLY A 452 19.39 -9.05 -1.55
CA GLY A 452 20.58 -8.30 -1.08
C GLY A 452 21.91 -9.05 -1.26
N VAL A 453 21.87 -10.37 -1.23
CA VAL A 453 23.10 -11.20 -1.43
C VAL A 453 23.55 -11.18 -2.89
N GLU A 454 22.61 -11.04 -3.83
CA GLU A 454 22.97 -10.89 -5.26
C GLU A 454 23.57 -9.52 -5.57
N THR A 455 23.11 -8.44 -4.90
CA THR A 455 23.67 -7.08 -5.10
C THR A 455 25.05 -6.91 -4.43
N GLU A 456 25.29 -7.50 -3.24
CA GLU A 456 26.60 -7.45 -2.60
C GLU A 456 27.64 -8.39 -3.27
N LYS A 457 27.19 -9.51 -3.84
CA LYS A 457 28.05 -10.37 -4.67
C LYS A 457 28.38 -9.73 -6.02
N ALA A 458 27.50 -8.89 -6.55
CA ALA A 458 27.80 -8.11 -7.75
C ALA A 458 28.73 -6.91 -7.49
N GLU A 459 28.73 -6.33 -6.26
CA GLU A 459 29.60 -5.20 -5.90
C GLU A 459 30.95 -5.65 -5.27
N ARG A 460 31.09 -6.90 -4.81
CA ARG A 460 32.34 -7.46 -4.24
C ARG A 460 33.06 -8.50 -5.09
N LYS A 461 32.63 -8.73 -6.31
CA LYS A 461 33.54 -9.32 -7.28
C LYS A 461 34.47 -8.21 -7.80
N GLU A 462 35.47 -7.90 -7.02
CA GLU A 462 36.77 -7.54 -7.59
C GLU A 462 37.09 -8.59 -8.65
N VAL A 463 37.15 -8.10 -9.87
CA VAL A 463 37.49 -8.83 -11.07
C VAL A 463 38.82 -9.57 -10.80
N PRO A 464 38.88 -10.91 -10.84
CA PRO A 464 40.14 -11.52 -11.22
C PRO A 464 40.27 -11.18 -12.72
N GLU A 465 41.30 -10.46 -13.04
CA GLU A 465 41.81 -10.34 -14.40
C GLU A 465 41.83 -11.72 -15.06
N THR A 466 41.38 -11.74 -16.33
CA THR A 466 41.26 -12.88 -17.24
C THR A 466 39.94 -13.68 -17.21
N VAL A 467 38.83 -13.01 -17.57
CA VAL A 467 37.83 -13.64 -18.43
C VAL A 467 37.84 -12.85 -19.73
N VAL A 468 38.38 -13.41 -20.76
CA VAL A 468 38.30 -12.96 -22.15
C VAL A 468 36.84 -12.65 -22.42
N ALA A 469 36.51 -11.35 -22.59
CA ALA A 469 35.19 -10.92 -23.02
C ALA A 469 34.91 -11.62 -24.37
N ASN A 470 33.99 -12.59 -24.33
CA ASN A 470 33.54 -13.22 -25.55
C ASN A 470 32.73 -12.14 -26.30
N ASN A 471 33.34 -11.49 -27.29
CA ASN A 471 32.72 -10.49 -28.17
C ASN A 471 31.65 -11.14 -29.09
N GLY A 472 30.89 -12.09 -28.56
CA GLY A 472 29.84 -12.78 -29.25
C GLY A 472 28.64 -11.87 -29.50
N ILE A 473 28.02 -12.00 -30.65
CA ILE A 473 26.81 -11.25 -31.02
C ILE A 473 25.57 -12.00 -30.55
N VAL A 474 24.61 -11.27 -29.98
CA VAL A 474 23.30 -11.78 -29.59
C VAL A 474 22.23 -11.17 -30.49
N ILE A 475 21.35 -11.98 -31.07
CA ILE A 475 20.25 -11.54 -31.92
C ILE A 475 18.92 -11.83 -31.22
N THR A 476 18.12 -10.80 -30.96
CA THR A 476 16.78 -10.98 -30.39
C THR A 476 15.72 -10.78 -31.47
N ILE A 477 14.75 -11.70 -31.55
CA ILE A 477 13.68 -11.64 -32.56
C ILE A 477 12.30 -11.59 -31.89
N ALA A 478 11.72 -10.41 -31.82
CA ALA A 478 10.31 -10.21 -31.55
C ALA A 478 9.50 -10.43 -32.84
N ARG A 479 8.29 -10.96 -32.74
CA ARG A 479 7.55 -11.38 -33.96
C ARG A 479 6.05 -11.47 -33.73
N GLU A 480 5.26 -11.13 -34.75
CA GLU A 480 3.84 -11.44 -34.81
C GLU A 480 3.61 -12.96 -34.99
N TYR A 481 2.45 -13.46 -34.60
CA TYR A 481 2.06 -14.83 -34.83
C TYR A 481 1.75 -15.05 -36.31
N GLY A 482 2.31 -16.12 -36.91
CA GLY A 482 2.20 -16.36 -38.34
C GLY A 482 3.16 -15.55 -39.23
N SER A 483 3.97 -14.63 -38.69
CA SER A 483 4.92 -13.82 -39.49
C SER A 483 6.15 -14.60 -40.00
N GLY A 484 6.36 -15.84 -39.58
CA GLY A 484 7.57 -16.61 -39.93
C GLY A 484 8.81 -16.24 -39.10
N GLY A 485 8.73 -15.31 -38.14
CA GLY A 485 9.89 -14.84 -37.38
C GLY A 485 10.63 -15.93 -36.60
N ARG A 486 9.93 -16.99 -36.15
CA ARG A 486 10.58 -18.15 -35.53
C ARG A 486 11.43 -18.94 -36.52
N TYR A 487 10.91 -19.12 -37.73
CA TYR A 487 11.62 -19.85 -38.81
C TYR A 487 12.82 -19.04 -39.31
N ILE A 488 12.67 -17.71 -39.42
CA ILE A 488 13.78 -16.79 -39.71
C ILE A 488 14.87 -16.92 -38.64
N GLY A 489 14.50 -16.93 -37.34
CA GLY A 489 15.47 -17.11 -36.25
C GLY A 489 16.24 -18.45 -36.35
N LYS A 490 15.56 -19.53 -36.76
CA LYS A 490 16.19 -20.82 -36.97
C LYS A 490 17.21 -20.77 -38.12
N LEU A 491 16.82 -20.22 -39.27
CA LEU A 491 17.71 -20.09 -40.42
C LEU A 491 18.91 -19.17 -40.18
N VAL A 492 18.72 -18.09 -39.46
CA VAL A 492 19.80 -17.16 -39.05
C VAL A 492 20.80 -17.89 -38.13
N ALA A 493 20.29 -18.64 -37.15
CA ALA A 493 21.14 -19.39 -36.24
C ALA A 493 21.96 -20.48 -36.98
N GLU A 494 21.33 -21.22 -37.89
CA GLU A 494 21.98 -22.23 -38.74
C GLU A 494 23.05 -21.60 -39.62
N LYS A 495 22.74 -20.47 -40.30
CA LYS A 495 23.66 -19.81 -41.22
C LYS A 495 24.87 -19.17 -40.54
N LEU A 496 24.68 -18.64 -39.33
CA LEU A 496 25.76 -18.04 -38.54
C LEU A 496 26.50 -19.05 -37.65
N GLY A 497 26.04 -20.30 -37.57
CA GLY A 497 26.63 -21.34 -36.72
C GLY A 497 26.50 -21.07 -35.23
N ILE A 498 25.45 -20.36 -34.78
CA ILE A 498 25.19 -19.98 -33.41
C ILE A 498 23.94 -20.67 -32.85
N LYS A 499 23.81 -20.74 -31.54
CA LYS A 499 22.69 -21.45 -30.90
C LYS A 499 21.37 -20.66 -31.01
N LEU A 500 20.28 -21.41 -31.19
CA LEU A 500 18.92 -20.89 -31.15
C LEU A 500 18.26 -21.18 -29.80
N TYR A 501 17.75 -20.13 -29.13
CA TYR A 501 16.96 -20.21 -27.91
C TYR A 501 15.52 -19.77 -28.19
N ASP A 502 14.58 -20.72 -28.07
CA ASP A 502 13.13 -20.50 -28.22
C ASP A 502 12.39 -21.32 -27.12
N LYS A 503 11.85 -22.50 -27.46
CA LYS A 503 11.20 -23.38 -26.46
C LYS A 503 12.18 -24.01 -25.47
N ASN A 504 13.43 -24.16 -25.85
CA ASN A 504 14.49 -24.73 -25.01
C ASN A 504 14.82 -23.90 -23.76
N ILE A 505 14.41 -22.64 -23.72
CA ILE A 505 14.51 -21.82 -22.50
C ILE A 505 13.64 -22.40 -21.37
N ILE A 506 12.44 -22.92 -21.70
CA ILE A 506 11.56 -23.59 -20.72
C ILE A 506 12.23 -24.84 -20.14
N GLU A 507 12.97 -25.57 -20.97
CA GLU A 507 13.70 -26.77 -20.51
C GLU A 507 14.81 -26.41 -19.55
N LYS A 508 15.61 -25.41 -19.89
CA LYS A 508 16.67 -24.89 -19.01
C LYS A 508 16.12 -24.28 -17.73
N MET A 509 15.01 -23.54 -17.80
CA MET A 509 14.32 -23.03 -16.60
C MET A 509 13.82 -24.18 -15.72
N SER A 510 13.27 -25.25 -16.30
CA SER A 510 12.83 -26.43 -15.56
C SER A 510 13.99 -27.13 -14.84
N GLU A 511 15.14 -27.22 -15.49
CA GLU A 511 16.38 -27.80 -14.91
C GLU A 511 16.94 -26.93 -13.77
N GLU A 512 16.94 -25.62 -13.92
CA GLU A 512 17.50 -24.68 -12.93
C GLU A 512 16.56 -24.43 -11.73
N THR A 513 15.23 -24.46 -11.96
CA THR A 513 14.23 -24.13 -10.93
C THR A 513 13.61 -25.35 -10.25
N GLY A 514 13.75 -26.55 -10.85
CA GLY A 514 13.06 -27.76 -10.41
C GLY A 514 11.53 -27.76 -10.64
N LEU A 515 10.99 -26.76 -11.36
CA LEU A 515 9.57 -26.66 -11.71
C LEU A 515 9.24 -27.50 -12.94
N SER A 516 8.04 -28.09 -13.01
CA SER A 516 7.65 -28.87 -14.20
C SER A 516 7.50 -27.99 -15.44
N LYS A 517 7.88 -28.51 -16.60
CA LYS A 517 7.75 -27.81 -17.90
C LYS A 517 6.30 -27.36 -18.19
N GLU A 518 5.31 -28.13 -17.75
CA GLU A 518 3.89 -27.83 -17.89
C GLU A 518 3.49 -26.64 -17.01
N TYR A 519 3.97 -26.61 -15.77
CA TYR A 519 3.73 -25.50 -14.85
C TYR A 519 4.33 -24.19 -15.38
N ILE A 520 5.56 -24.21 -15.88
CA ILE A 520 6.21 -23.02 -16.48
C ILE A 520 5.41 -22.53 -17.70
N LYS A 521 5.05 -23.44 -18.61
CA LYS A 521 4.31 -23.13 -19.82
C LYS A 521 2.90 -22.59 -19.56
N ASP A 522 2.22 -23.11 -18.56
CA ASP A 522 0.87 -22.71 -18.18
C ASP A 522 0.83 -21.34 -17.50
N ASN A 523 1.88 -20.95 -16.78
CA ASN A 523 1.96 -19.68 -16.08
C ASN A 523 2.63 -18.57 -16.91
N GLU A 524 3.35 -18.89 -17.96
CA GLU A 524 4.01 -17.96 -18.87
C GLU A 524 3.01 -17.17 -19.76
N GLN A 525 1.88 -17.74 -20.13
CA GLN A 525 0.93 -17.14 -21.09
C GLN A 525 -0.48 -16.84 -20.54
N LYS A 526 -0.80 -17.23 -19.30
CA LYS A 526 -2.13 -17.00 -18.73
C LYS A 526 -2.23 -15.63 -18.05
N ARG A 527 -2.57 -14.60 -18.83
CA ARG A 527 -3.28 -13.42 -18.30
C ARG A 527 -4.30 -12.90 -19.30
N THR A 528 -5.56 -13.21 -19.05
CA THR A 528 -6.70 -12.44 -19.55
C THR A 528 -6.96 -11.26 -18.59
N VAL A 529 -7.49 -10.15 -19.11
CA VAL A 529 -7.92 -8.96 -18.33
C VAL A 529 -8.87 -9.34 -17.18
N PHE A 530 -9.51 -10.52 -17.26
CA PHE A 530 -10.42 -11.07 -16.23
C PHE A 530 -9.66 -11.67 -15.03
N ASP A 531 -8.45 -12.17 -15.20
CA ASP A 531 -7.61 -12.69 -14.09
C ASP A 531 -7.05 -11.57 -13.20
N SER A 532 -6.95 -10.35 -13.72
CA SER A 532 -6.64 -9.15 -12.91
C SER A 532 -7.72 -8.81 -11.90
N PHE A 533 -8.97 -9.23 -12.12
CA PHE A 533 -10.09 -8.96 -11.20
C PHE A 533 -10.27 -10.08 -10.16
N ASN A 534 -9.98 -11.34 -10.51
CA ASN A 534 -10.18 -12.48 -9.60
C ASN A 534 -8.94 -12.81 -8.75
N ASN A 535 -7.73 -12.45 -9.16
CA ASN A 535 -6.49 -12.71 -8.43
C ASN A 535 -6.01 -11.57 -7.53
N GLY A 536 -6.83 -10.54 -7.31
CA GLY A 536 -6.59 -9.48 -6.30
C GLY A 536 -6.53 -10.00 -4.85
N TYR A 537 -6.86 -11.27 -4.62
CA TYR A 537 -6.93 -11.86 -3.28
C TYR A 537 -5.68 -12.67 -2.85
N TYR A 538 -4.77 -13.00 -3.78
CA TYR A 538 -3.55 -13.75 -3.46
C TYR A 538 -2.33 -13.12 -4.12
N ALA A 539 -1.83 -12.02 -3.56
CA ALA A 539 -0.57 -11.41 -4.00
C ALA A 539 0.59 -11.79 -3.07
N GLY A 540 1.09 -13.00 -3.26
CA GLY A 540 2.54 -13.21 -3.34
C GLY A 540 3.00 -12.70 -4.71
N LEU A 541 4.30 -12.48 -4.98
CA LEU A 541 4.81 -12.40 -6.35
C LEU A 541 4.06 -13.47 -7.13
N ASN A 542 3.28 -13.04 -8.15
CA ASN A 542 2.55 -13.99 -8.94
C ASN A 542 3.59 -14.97 -9.47
N ASN A 543 3.33 -16.26 -9.47
CA ASN A 543 4.23 -17.27 -10.00
C ASN A 543 4.78 -16.88 -11.40
N SER A 544 4.05 -16.07 -12.15
CA SER A 544 4.46 -15.49 -13.43
C SER A 544 5.51 -14.37 -13.33
N ASP A 545 5.49 -13.54 -12.27
CA ASP A 545 6.50 -12.48 -12.10
C ASP A 545 7.83 -13.06 -11.62
N GLU A 546 7.78 -14.09 -10.78
CA GLU A 546 8.97 -14.85 -10.35
C GLU A 546 9.57 -15.62 -11.52
N LEU A 547 8.74 -16.25 -12.35
CA LEU A 547 9.17 -16.91 -13.59
C LEU A 547 9.81 -15.93 -14.58
N PHE A 548 9.25 -14.72 -14.74
CA PHE A 548 9.84 -13.70 -15.62
C PHE A 548 11.19 -13.19 -15.10
N ILE A 549 11.38 -13.07 -13.79
CA ILE A 549 12.68 -12.69 -13.20
C ILE A 549 13.72 -13.78 -13.45
N GLN A 550 13.36 -15.06 -13.25
CA GLN A 550 14.24 -16.19 -13.50
C GLN A 550 14.59 -16.32 -14.99
N GLU A 551 13.59 -16.16 -15.87
CA GLU A 551 13.79 -16.11 -17.31
C GLU A 551 14.71 -14.98 -17.75
N SER A 552 14.54 -13.78 -17.14
CA SER A 552 15.40 -12.62 -17.42
C SER A 552 16.85 -12.87 -17.02
N ASN A 553 17.10 -13.53 -15.90
CA ASN A 553 18.45 -13.88 -15.45
C ASN A 553 19.08 -14.92 -16.37
N LEU A 554 18.34 -15.98 -16.72
CA LEU A 554 18.81 -16.99 -17.68
C LEU A 554 19.14 -16.38 -19.06
N ILE A 555 18.30 -15.48 -19.58
CA ILE A 555 18.55 -14.79 -20.86
C ILE A 555 19.83 -13.94 -20.78
N LYS A 556 20.08 -13.24 -19.67
CA LYS A 556 21.32 -12.49 -19.48
C LYS A 556 22.55 -13.40 -19.41
N ASP A 557 22.46 -14.49 -18.68
CA ASP A 557 23.53 -15.46 -18.54
C ASP A 557 23.87 -16.15 -19.88
N LEU A 558 22.88 -16.49 -20.69
CA LEU A 558 23.08 -17.04 -22.03
C LEU A 558 23.77 -16.02 -22.94
N ALA A 559 23.33 -14.76 -22.90
CA ALA A 559 23.91 -13.68 -23.70
C ALA A 559 25.35 -13.31 -23.28
N ASP A 560 25.77 -13.65 -22.06
CA ASP A 560 27.16 -13.46 -21.57
C ASP A 560 28.07 -14.63 -21.92
N LYS A 561 27.49 -15.83 -22.06
CA LYS A 561 28.29 -17.06 -22.28
C LYS A 561 28.59 -17.33 -23.74
N GLU A 562 27.68 -17.01 -24.67
CA GLU A 562 27.83 -17.42 -26.07
C GLU A 562 27.04 -16.53 -27.04
N SER A 563 27.47 -16.56 -28.32
CA SER A 563 26.68 -15.97 -29.42
C SER A 563 25.41 -16.77 -29.62
N CYS A 564 24.26 -16.12 -29.71
CA CYS A 564 22.98 -16.82 -29.83
C CYS A 564 21.87 -15.98 -30.48
N VAL A 565 20.84 -16.69 -30.96
CA VAL A 565 19.56 -16.11 -31.38
C VAL A 565 18.53 -16.43 -30.32
N ILE A 566 17.84 -15.41 -29.80
CA ILE A 566 16.77 -15.56 -28.79
C ILE A 566 15.45 -15.10 -29.40
N VAL A 567 14.42 -15.95 -29.38
CA VAL A 567 13.13 -15.67 -30.02
C VAL A 567 12.06 -15.33 -28.97
N GLY A 568 11.66 -14.05 -28.92
CA GLY A 568 10.63 -13.52 -28.03
C GLY A 568 11.08 -13.28 -26.60
N ARG A 569 10.17 -13.46 -25.62
CA ARG A 569 10.44 -13.43 -24.17
C ARG A 569 10.95 -12.08 -23.64
N CYS A 570 10.54 -11.00 -24.29
CA CYS A 570 11.03 -9.65 -23.98
C CYS A 570 12.57 -9.53 -23.99
N ALA A 571 13.27 -10.44 -24.72
CA ALA A 571 14.74 -10.50 -24.73
C ALA A 571 15.38 -9.19 -25.23
N ASP A 572 14.73 -8.50 -26.17
CA ASP A 572 15.11 -7.16 -26.65
C ASP A 572 15.14 -6.12 -25.53
N PHE A 573 14.19 -6.20 -24.60
CA PHE A 573 14.14 -5.32 -23.42
C PHE A 573 15.08 -5.78 -22.30
N ILE A 574 15.15 -7.08 -22.05
CA ILE A 574 16.02 -7.66 -21.00
C ILE A 574 17.50 -7.35 -21.28
N LEU A 575 17.89 -7.35 -22.57
CA LEU A 575 19.25 -7.11 -23.03
C LEU A 575 19.49 -5.68 -23.55
N LYS A 576 18.60 -4.73 -23.29
CA LYS A 576 18.64 -3.37 -23.84
C LYS A 576 19.92 -2.58 -23.53
N ASP A 577 20.58 -2.89 -22.44
CA ASP A 577 21.78 -2.17 -21.96
C ASP A 577 23.09 -2.82 -22.48
N LYS A 578 23.01 -3.93 -23.24
CA LYS A 578 24.17 -4.60 -23.85
C LYS A 578 24.45 -4.04 -25.24
N LYS A 579 25.70 -3.76 -25.55
CA LYS A 579 26.12 -3.17 -26.83
C LYS A 579 26.18 -4.17 -27.99
N ASN A 580 26.33 -5.46 -27.70
CA ASN A 580 26.48 -6.55 -28.69
C ASN A 580 25.14 -7.25 -29.02
N VAL A 581 24.02 -6.57 -28.91
CA VAL A 581 22.67 -7.12 -29.15
C VAL A 581 22.03 -6.44 -30.35
N LEU A 582 21.61 -7.25 -31.33
CA LEU A 582 20.82 -6.82 -32.48
C LEU A 582 19.34 -7.18 -32.22
N LYS A 583 18.47 -6.16 -32.18
CA LYS A 583 17.04 -6.30 -31.84
C LYS A 583 16.21 -6.20 -33.12
N ILE A 584 15.45 -7.26 -33.42
CA ILE A 584 14.68 -7.37 -34.65
C ILE A 584 13.20 -7.61 -34.33
N PHE A 585 12.33 -6.92 -35.07
CA PHE A 585 10.89 -7.17 -35.09
C PHE A 585 10.46 -7.69 -36.49
N VAL A 586 9.74 -8.83 -36.50
CA VAL A 586 9.26 -9.45 -37.73
C VAL A 586 7.74 -9.37 -37.80
N SER A 587 7.23 -8.65 -38.79
CA SER A 587 5.81 -8.54 -39.13
C SER A 587 5.48 -9.27 -40.44
N SER A 588 4.18 -9.37 -40.74
CA SER A 588 3.67 -9.95 -41.99
C SER A 588 2.25 -9.43 -42.26
N SER A 589 1.80 -9.43 -43.49
CA SER A 589 0.41 -9.15 -43.83
C SER A 589 -0.54 -10.16 -43.19
N MET A 590 -1.78 -9.73 -42.90
CA MET A 590 -2.78 -10.61 -42.29
C MET A 590 -3.06 -11.82 -43.22
N GLU A 591 -3.09 -11.60 -44.51
CA GLU A 591 -3.33 -12.64 -45.51
C GLU A 591 -2.27 -13.74 -45.44
N ASN A 592 -1.00 -13.39 -45.42
CA ASN A 592 0.09 -14.37 -45.34
C ASN A 592 0.23 -14.99 -43.94
N LYS A 593 -0.11 -14.25 -42.87
CA LYS A 593 -0.23 -14.83 -41.52
C LYS A 593 -1.31 -15.93 -41.49
N ILE A 594 -2.47 -15.69 -42.11
CA ILE A 594 -3.56 -16.67 -42.19
C ILE A 594 -3.09 -17.86 -43.04
N LYS A 595 -2.55 -17.61 -44.23
CA LYS A 595 -2.05 -18.68 -45.14
C LYS A 595 -1.06 -19.60 -44.44
N ARG A 596 -0.04 -19.04 -43.78
CA ARG A 596 0.94 -19.83 -43.02
C ARG A 596 0.33 -20.57 -41.85
N THR A 597 -0.63 -19.97 -41.17
CA THR A 597 -1.29 -20.60 -40.02
C THR A 597 -2.20 -21.74 -40.45
N THR A 598 -2.90 -21.64 -41.59
CA THR A 598 -3.69 -22.72 -42.15
C THR A 598 -2.81 -23.87 -42.67
N GLU A 599 -1.72 -23.57 -43.36
CA GLU A 599 -0.81 -24.57 -43.93
C GLU A 599 -0.04 -25.34 -42.83
N PHE A 600 0.50 -24.65 -41.81
CA PHE A 600 1.36 -25.29 -40.81
C PHE A 600 0.61 -25.83 -39.59
N TYR A 601 -0.57 -25.29 -39.23
CA TYR A 601 -1.33 -25.72 -38.06
C TYR A 601 -2.67 -26.38 -38.41
N HIS A 602 -2.97 -26.55 -39.71
CA HIS A 602 -4.19 -27.21 -40.22
C HIS A 602 -5.49 -26.60 -39.64
N MET A 603 -5.54 -25.29 -39.50
CA MET A 603 -6.69 -24.54 -38.99
C MET A 603 -7.54 -23.99 -40.12
N ASP A 604 -8.87 -23.88 -39.92
CA ASP A 604 -9.75 -23.18 -40.85
C ASP A 604 -9.43 -21.67 -40.85
N LYS A 605 -9.66 -21.01 -41.98
CA LYS A 605 -9.32 -19.59 -42.20
C LYS A 605 -9.87 -18.67 -41.12
N GLU A 606 -11.16 -18.80 -40.75
CA GLU A 606 -11.79 -17.97 -39.71
C GLU A 606 -11.24 -18.22 -38.31
N LYS A 607 -10.90 -19.49 -38.02
CA LYS A 607 -10.24 -19.82 -36.74
C LYS A 607 -8.82 -19.30 -36.70
N ALA A 608 -8.09 -19.36 -37.82
CA ALA A 608 -6.74 -18.84 -37.92
C ALA A 608 -6.68 -17.31 -37.66
N GLU A 609 -7.59 -16.55 -38.26
CA GLU A 609 -7.67 -15.09 -38.04
C GLU A 609 -7.91 -14.71 -36.58
N LYS A 610 -8.91 -15.35 -35.93
CA LYS A 610 -9.20 -15.16 -34.53
C LYS A 610 -8.02 -15.53 -33.62
N GLU A 611 -7.33 -16.64 -33.94
CA GLU A 611 -6.19 -17.09 -33.16
C GLU A 611 -4.96 -16.20 -33.33
N ILE A 612 -4.70 -15.66 -34.54
CA ILE A 612 -3.65 -14.65 -34.77
C ILE A 612 -3.90 -13.42 -33.92
N ALA A 613 -5.12 -12.87 -33.96
CA ALA A 613 -5.49 -11.70 -33.18
C ALA A 613 -5.34 -11.97 -31.66
N ARG A 614 -5.80 -13.15 -31.21
CA ARG A 614 -5.72 -13.57 -29.80
C ARG A 614 -4.27 -13.67 -29.30
N ILE A 615 -3.39 -14.35 -30.07
CA ILE A 615 -2.00 -14.58 -29.66
C ILE A 615 -1.20 -13.25 -29.71
N ASN A 616 -1.41 -12.43 -30.74
CA ASN A 616 -0.72 -11.14 -30.82
C ASN A 616 -1.14 -10.22 -29.67
N LYS A 617 -2.42 -10.19 -29.31
CA LYS A 617 -2.91 -9.44 -28.13
C LYS A 617 -2.30 -9.95 -26.82
N LEU A 618 -2.15 -11.27 -26.66
CA LEU A 618 -1.49 -11.85 -25.48
C LEU A 618 -0.01 -11.44 -25.42
N ARG A 619 0.71 -11.47 -26.54
CA ARG A 619 2.12 -11.04 -26.62
C ARG A 619 2.28 -9.55 -26.32
N SER A 620 1.43 -8.70 -26.91
CA SER A 620 1.42 -7.26 -26.65
C SER A 620 1.18 -6.96 -25.16
N ASN A 621 0.14 -7.56 -24.58
CA ASN A 621 -0.17 -7.37 -23.15
C ASN A 621 0.98 -7.84 -22.24
N HIS A 622 1.59 -8.99 -22.56
CA HIS A 622 2.73 -9.52 -21.80
C HIS A 622 3.95 -8.60 -21.91
N TYR A 623 4.27 -8.15 -23.12
CA TYR A 623 5.38 -7.23 -23.36
C TYR A 623 5.15 -5.88 -22.66
N GLU A 624 3.98 -5.27 -22.84
CA GLU A 624 3.63 -3.98 -22.23
C GLU A 624 3.63 -4.05 -20.69
N TYR A 625 3.21 -5.18 -20.14
CA TYR A 625 3.19 -5.38 -18.68
C TYR A 625 4.59 -5.38 -18.07
N TYR A 626 5.54 -6.12 -18.68
CA TYR A 626 6.90 -6.25 -18.12
C TYR A 626 7.85 -5.14 -18.57
N THR A 627 7.58 -4.48 -19.68
CA THR A 627 8.50 -3.47 -20.27
C THR A 627 8.00 -2.04 -20.15
N GLU A 628 6.69 -1.84 -19.91
CA GLU A 628 6.00 -0.54 -19.97
C GLU A 628 6.14 0.15 -21.35
N ARG A 629 6.36 -0.63 -22.43
CA ARG A 629 6.56 -0.16 -23.81
C ARG A 629 5.56 -0.82 -24.75
N GLY A 630 5.16 -0.13 -25.81
CA GLY A 630 4.34 -0.73 -26.85
C GLY A 630 5.13 -1.79 -27.62
N TRP A 631 4.56 -3.01 -27.76
CA TRP A 631 5.24 -4.14 -28.39
C TRP A 631 5.56 -3.92 -29.87
N GLU A 632 4.67 -3.29 -30.64
CA GLU A 632 4.82 -3.02 -32.06
C GLU A 632 5.50 -1.67 -32.33
N THR A 633 6.09 -1.02 -31.33
CA THR A 633 6.70 0.30 -31.46
C THR A 633 8.08 0.17 -32.10
N PRO A 634 8.31 0.71 -33.33
CA PRO A 634 9.57 0.53 -34.06
C PRO A 634 10.82 1.02 -33.31
N SER A 635 10.70 2.05 -32.48
CA SER A 635 11.83 2.58 -31.69
C SER A 635 12.38 1.62 -30.62
N ASN A 636 11.73 0.49 -30.38
CA ASN A 636 12.23 -0.55 -29.47
C ASN A 636 13.21 -1.51 -30.13
N TYR A 637 13.28 -1.51 -31.47
CA TYR A 637 14.05 -2.45 -32.29
C TYR A 637 15.05 -1.72 -33.19
N ASP A 638 16.15 -2.37 -33.49
CA ASP A 638 17.16 -1.85 -34.40
C ASP A 638 16.74 -2.06 -35.87
N ILE A 639 15.95 -3.14 -36.12
CA ILE A 639 15.44 -3.48 -37.44
C ILE A 639 13.99 -3.98 -37.32
N CYS A 640 13.10 -3.39 -38.13
CA CYS A 640 11.73 -3.89 -38.32
C CYS A 640 11.58 -4.37 -39.77
N VAL A 641 11.20 -5.64 -39.97
CA VAL A 641 11.06 -6.24 -41.30
C VAL A 641 9.68 -6.82 -41.51
N ASN A 642 9.19 -6.66 -42.78
CA ASN A 642 8.00 -7.36 -43.24
C ASN A 642 8.44 -8.57 -44.05
N SER A 643 8.14 -9.77 -43.52
CA SER A 643 8.58 -11.03 -44.13
C SER A 643 7.90 -11.38 -45.45
N ASP A 644 6.81 -10.71 -45.82
CA ASP A 644 6.13 -10.92 -47.09
C ASP A 644 6.78 -10.10 -48.21
N SER A 645 7.01 -8.83 -47.95
CA SER A 645 7.56 -7.88 -48.94
C SER A 645 8.99 -8.23 -49.32
N ILE A 646 9.76 -8.73 -48.35
CA ILE A 646 11.18 -9.03 -48.55
C ILE A 646 11.41 -10.52 -48.88
N GLY A 647 10.55 -11.40 -48.39
CA GLY A 647 10.75 -12.86 -48.45
C GLY A 647 11.65 -13.36 -47.32
N ILE A 648 11.33 -14.56 -46.80
CA ILE A 648 12.00 -15.12 -45.60
C ILE A 648 13.52 -15.26 -45.82
N ASN A 649 13.96 -15.81 -46.97
CA ASN A 649 15.39 -16.03 -47.25
C ASN A 649 16.15 -14.71 -47.35
N ASN A 650 15.59 -13.70 -48.00
CA ASN A 650 16.20 -12.39 -48.12
C ASN A 650 16.29 -11.66 -46.76
N VAL A 651 15.31 -11.85 -45.86
CA VAL A 651 15.38 -11.36 -44.49
C VAL A 651 16.52 -12.04 -43.72
N VAL A 652 16.70 -13.35 -43.88
CA VAL A 652 17.82 -14.09 -43.28
C VAL A 652 19.16 -13.55 -43.79
N ASP A 653 19.29 -13.35 -45.12
CA ASP A 653 20.50 -12.83 -45.75
C ASP A 653 20.82 -11.39 -45.25
N LEU A 654 19.80 -10.56 -45.15
CA LEU A 654 19.93 -9.19 -44.59
C LEU A 654 20.47 -9.21 -43.17
N ILE A 655 19.88 -10.04 -42.29
CA ILE A 655 20.30 -10.14 -40.87
C ILE A 655 21.75 -10.64 -40.80
N CYS A 656 22.10 -11.69 -41.52
CA CYS A 656 23.45 -12.26 -41.54
C CYS A 656 24.49 -11.23 -42.07
N SER A 657 24.17 -10.51 -43.14
CA SER A 657 25.03 -9.47 -43.70
C SER A 657 25.30 -8.32 -42.72
N ILE A 658 24.28 -7.90 -41.92
CA ILE A 658 24.45 -6.85 -40.89
C ILE A 658 25.37 -7.38 -39.78
N VAL A 659 25.22 -8.66 -39.37
CA VAL A 659 26.05 -9.26 -38.33
C VAL A 659 27.50 -9.38 -38.79
N GLU A 660 27.76 -9.77 -40.03
CA GLU A 660 29.11 -9.88 -40.61
C GLU A 660 29.78 -8.52 -40.66
N LYS A 661 29.09 -7.48 -41.16
CA LYS A 661 29.62 -6.10 -41.21
C LYS A 661 29.84 -5.49 -39.82
N SER A 662 29.03 -5.84 -38.82
CA SER A 662 29.25 -5.37 -37.44
C SER A 662 30.48 -6.02 -36.80
N LYS A 663 30.86 -7.23 -37.15
CA LYS A 663 32.11 -7.85 -36.73
C LYS A 663 33.33 -7.09 -37.28
N GLU A 664 33.26 -6.58 -38.50
CA GLU A 664 34.32 -5.76 -39.09
C GLU A 664 34.48 -4.38 -38.48
N LEU A 665 33.39 -3.81 -37.91
CA LEU A 665 33.40 -2.51 -37.22
C LEU A 665 33.94 -2.57 -35.78
N VAL A 666 33.88 -3.72 -35.13
CA VAL A 666 34.40 -3.94 -33.76
C VAL A 666 35.90 -4.25 -33.76
N ILE A 667 36.51 -4.56 -34.92
CA ILE A 667 37.94 -4.85 -35.09
C ILE A 667 38.73 -3.57 -35.43
N LYS A 668 38.10 -2.43 -35.67
CA LYS A 668 38.71 -1.10 -35.81
C LYS A 668 38.43 -0.27 -34.56
#